data_6f04cda2c5e9d5d845a2934f938e3ffc
#
_entry.id   6f04cda2c5e9d5d845a2934f938e3ffc
#
_cell.length_a   1.000
_cell.length_b   1.000
_cell.length_c   1.000
_cell.angle_alpha   90.00
_cell.angle_beta   90.00
_cell.angle_gamma   90.00
#
_symmetry.space_group_name_H-M   'P 1'
#
loop_
_entity.id
_entity.type
_entity.pdbx_description
1 polymer ?
#
loop_
_entity_poly.entity_id
_entity_poly.type
_entity_poly.pdbx_seq_one_letter_code
_entity_poly.pdbx_strand_id
1 'polypeptide(L)'
;MKKNETAQHNESSEQFFRDDALQQIHPVDIVREMKTSYLAYSMSVIVGRALPDVRDGLKPVHRRILYTMDENSLYPDKPYRKCADTVGSVLGRYHPHGDASVYDALVRMAQDFSLRYPLVDGHGNFGSVDGDPAAAYRYTEARMSKVSMEMLADIDKETVDFVSNYDDRLKEPEVLPSRIPNLLVNGSDGIAVGMATNIPPHNLREVCDGICYLIDNPDAELADLMEYVKGPDFPTGGIVMGRSGIRAAYATGKGKIILRSRAEIEEEKSGKFRIVVTEIPYQVNKARLIMSIAELIKSKRIEGISDLRDETGRDGLRIVIELKREANPQVVLNQLYSYTQMQITFGAIMLAICDGQPKILSLKEMMTEYIKFQKEVITRRTQYELRKAQERAHILEGYVIAQDNIDEVVSILRRSKSIPEGKEALMERFGLSEVQATAIVQMQLGRLTGMERDKILEELNALRIKIAELQAILGDESLVLNIVKEELSEISRKYADERRTSIENVSGEVDIEDLIPEENSVITLTHFGYIKRIAADTYRTQGRSGRGVAGMTRKEDDFVEEMFVASSHDYVLFVTESGKMFRLRCFEIPESSRTAKGTNIVNLLPIESGEKIAAMIHLRDLDDEEKYLVMATERGLVKRTKLTQYRNIRKNGLIAINLREGDRLCAVRLTDGSNSLMLATKKGKAVRFMESDVRAMSRTATGVRGIRLKGDDSVVAFTVIHDDEYIMTITDKGFGKKCESEQYRIQSRGGSGTINYRCDEKRGDVCSVASVRDEDDLMLISDNGVIIRIRISDVNPSSRNTLGVRVMRVDDGARVAAFSAVERDEDAETEAVEQLSEEERRAQELEAAGADAQAEAEMENDEPIDDDDDGAEE
;
A
#
# COMPACT_ATOMS: atom_id res chain seq x y z
N MET A 1 -64.34 -7.07 -52.66
CA MET A 1 -64.12 -7.61 -51.35
C MET A 1 -62.64 -7.44 -50.90
N LYS A 2 -61.71 -6.90 -51.65
CA LYS A 2 -60.30 -6.71 -51.24
C LYS A 2 -59.89 -5.29 -50.82
N LYS A 3 -60.80 -4.34 -50.76
CA LYS A 3 -60.54 -2.98 -50.30
C LYS A 3 -60.97 -2.68 -48.85
N ASN A 4 -61.82 -3.54 -48.25
CA ASN A 4 -62.30 -3.32 -46.88
C ASN A 4 -61.38 -4.00 -45.78
N GLU A 5 -60.58 -4.99 -46.14
CA GLU A 5 -59.70 -5.64 -45.18
C GLU A 5 -58.45 -4.80 -44.86
N THR A 6 -57.99 -3.96 -45.81
CA THR A 6 -56.84 -3.08 -45.58
C THR A 6 -57.18 -1.83 -44.73
N ALA A 7 -58.46 -1.42 -44.72
CA ALA A 7 -58.89 -0.27 -43.91
C ALA A 7 -59.11 -0.68 -42.45
N GLN A 8 -59.57 -1.91 -42.15
CA GLN A 8 -59.73 -2.43 -40.79
C GLN A 8 -58.41 -2.77 -40.14
N HIS A 9 -57.39 -3.16 -40.92
CA HIS A 9 -56.06 -3.42 -40.37
C HIS A 9 -55.28 -2.15 -40.02
N ASN A 10 -55.53 -1.05 -40.77
CA ASN A 10 -54.93 0.25 -40.42
C ASN A 10 -55.65 0.94 -39.25
N GLU A 11 -56.95 0.79 -39.09
CA GLU A 11 -57.65 1.35 -37.89
C GLU A 11 -57.30 0.61 -36.60
N SER A 12 -57.07 -0.69 -36.64
CA SER A 12 -56.62 -1.43 -35.45
C SER A 12 -55.15 -1.15 -35.06
N SER A 13 -54.29 -0.90 -36.04
CA SER A 13 -52.90 -0.51 -35.75
C SER A 13 -52.77 0.94 -35.27
N GLU A 14 -53.56 1.86 -35.82
CA GLU A 14 -53.64 3.24 -35.35
C GLU A 14 -54.30 3.36 -33.96
N GLN A 15 -55.21 2.49 -33.60
CA GLN A 15 -55.81 2.43 -32.28
C GLN A 15 -54.84 1.83 -31.24
N PHE A 16 -54.05 0.81 -31.64
CA PHE A 16 -52.97 0.26 -30.79
C PHE A 16 -51.87 1.29 -30.52
N PHE A 17 -51.48 2.09 -31.51
CA PHE A 17 -50.54 3.20 -31.34
C PHE A 17 -51.14 4.42 -30.62
N ARG A 18 -52.46 4.59 -30.58
CA ARG A 18 -53.13 5.66 -29.80
C ARG A 18 -53.28 5.29 -28.33
N ASP A 19 -53.50 4.03 -27.96
CA ASP A 19 -53.53 3.57 -26.57
C ASP A 19 -52.12 3.59 -25.90
N ASP A 20 -51.08 3.35 -26.64
CA ASP A 20 -49.69 3.55 -26.15
C ASP A 20 -49.33 5.05 -25.99
N ALA A 21 -49.96 5.96 -26.75
CA ALA A 21 -49.75 7.40 -26.59
C ALA A 21 -50.48 8.01 -25.40
N LEU A 22 -51.36 7.25 -24.72
CA LEU A 22 -52.04 7.65 -23.49
C LEU A 22 -51.33 7.20 -22.21
N GLN A 23 -50.17 6.56 -22.29
CA GLN A 23 -49.27 6.45 -21.14
C GLN A 23 -48.81 7.87 -20.79
N GLN A 24 -49.37 8.43 -19.73
CA GLN A 24 -48.99 9.72 -19.21
C GLN A 24 -47.50 9.62 -18.82
N ILE A 25 -46.64 10.22 -19.65
CA ILE A 25 -45.24 10.42 -19.31
C ILE A 25 -45.24 11.40 -18.15
N HIS A 26 -45.02 10.88 -16.95
CA HIS A 26 -44.82 11.70 -15.77
C HIS A 26 -43.38 12.19 -15.75
N PRO A 27 -43.12 13.49 -15.80
CA PRO A 27 -41.78 14.00 -15.64
C PRO A 27 -41.28 13.68 -14.22
N VAL A 28 -40.22 12.88 -14.13
CA VAL A 28 -39.59 12.52 -12.86
C VAL A 28 -38.26 13.31 -12.75
N ASP A 29 -38.09 14.03 -11.65
CA ASP A 29 -36.85 14.70 -11.35
C ASP A 29 -35.77 13.64 -11.08
N ILE A 30 -34.79 13.54 -11.98
CA ILE A 30 -33.68 12.60 -11.91
C ILE A 30 -32.89 12.73 -10.59
N VAL A 31 -32.76 13.96 -10.07
CA VAL A 31 -32.04 14.21 -8.80
C VAL A 31 -32.79 13.60 -7.62
N ARG A 32 -34.12 13.75 -7.62
CA ARG A 32 -34.97 13.17 -6.57
C ARG A 32 -35.00 11.66 -6.66
N GLU A 33 -35.17 11.09 -7.84
CA GLU A 33 -35.22 9.65 -8.08
C GLU A 33 -33.87 9.01 -7.72
N MET A 34 -32.76 9.59 -8.20
CA MET A 34 -31.40 9.12 -7.86
C MET A 34 -31.15 9.17 -6.36
N LYS A 35 -31.55 10.23 -5.67
CA LYS A 35 -31.39 10.31 -4.21
C LYS A 35 -32.17 9.20 -3.49
N THR A 36 -33.39 8.95 -3.89
CA THR A 36 -34.26 7.99 -3.20
C THR A 36 -33.86 6.56 -3.52
N SER A 37 -33.77 6.22 -4.80
CA SER A 37 -33.49 4.84 -5.24
C SER A 37 -32.04 4.44 -4.99
N TYR A 38 -31.07 5.36 -5.20
CA TYR A 38 -29.66 5.07 -4.93
C TYR A 38 -29.37 4.97 -3.44
N LEU A 39 -30.03 5.76 -2.60
CA LEU A 39 -29.89 5.65 -1.14
C LEU A 39 -30.41 4.30 -0.65
N ALA A 40 -31.60 3.88 -1.09
CA ALA A 40 -32.17 2.59 -0.75
C ALA A 40 -31.28 1.42 -1.19
N TYR A 41 -30.79 1.47 -2.43
CA TYR A 41 -29.82 0.50 -2.95
C TYR A 41 -28.53 0.49 -2.12
N SER A 42 -27.96 1.66 -1.84
CA SER A 42 -26.74 1.78 -1.04
C SER A 42 -26.89 1.19 0.34
N MET A 43 -27.99 1.49 1.03
CA MET A 43 -28.31 0.91 2.35
C MET A 43 -28.43 -0.61 2.27
N SER A 44 -29.12 -1.13 1.28
CA SER A 44 -29.25 -2.58 1.08
C SER A 44 -27.91 -3.26 0.83
N VAL A 45 -27.00 -2.64 0.04
CA VAL A 45 -25.66 -3.19 -0.20
C VAL A 45 -24.77 -3.09 1.03
N ILE A 46 -24.81 -1.99 1.78
CA ILE A 46 -23.98 -1.78 2.97
C ILE A 46 -24.38 -2.76 4.08
N VAL A 47 -25.64 -2.77 4.48
CA VAL A 47 -26.09 -3.56 5.63
C VAL A 47 -26.42 -5.02 5.24
N GLY A 48 -27.02 -5.22 4.06
CA GLY A 48 -27.59 -6.52 3.65
C GLY A 48 -26.67 -7.38 2.77
N ARG A 49 -25.45 -6.94 2.41
CA ARG A 49 -24.64 -7.70 1.46
C ARG A 49 -23.13 -7.68 1.72
N ALA A 50 -22.50 -6.50 1.78
CA ALA A 50 -21.07 -6.37 1.58
C ALA A 50 -20.25 -6.35 2.88
N LEU A 51 -20.81 -5.83 3.97
CA LEU A 51 -20.11 -5.67 5.23
C LEU A 51 -20.47 -6.77 6.25
N PRO A 52 -19.49 -7.21 7.07
CA PRO A 52 -19.72 -8.14 8.15
C PRO A 52 -20.37 -7.45 9.35
N ASP A 53 -21.15 -8.19 10.14
CA ASP A 53 -21.59 -7.75 11.46
C ASP A 53 -20.45 -7.93 12.48
N VAL A 54 -20.28 -6.98 13.40
CA VAL A 54 -19.20 -7.02 14.39
C VAL A 54 -19.35 -8.20 15.37
N ARG A 55 -20.60 -8.63 15.62
CA ARG A 55 -20.97 -9.67 16.60
C ARG A 55 -20.51 -11.07 16.17
N ASP A 56 -20.80 -11.47 14.93
CA ASP A 56 -20.47 -12.81 14.40
C ASP A 56 -19.43 -12.83 13.27
N GLY A 57 -19.03 -11.65 12.79
CA GLY A 57 -18.04 -11.52 11.72
C GLY A 57 -18.49 -12.01 10.35
N LEU A 58 -19.76 -12.26 10.14
CA LEU A 58 -20.30 -12.84 8.92
C LEU A 58 -21.05 -11.80 8.07
N LYS A 59 -20.95 -11.97 6.77
CA LYS A 59 -21.89 -11.33 5.84
C LYS A 59 -23.18 -12.16 5.82
N PRO A 60 -24.33 -11.57 5.41
CA PRO A 60 -25.60 -12.29 5.37
C PRO A 60 -25.57 -13.62 4.61
N VAL A 61 -24.86 -13.68 3.45
CA VAL A 61 -24.76 -14.93 2.69
C VAL A 61 -24.05 -16.04 3.46
N HIS A 62 -22.95 -15.73 4.17
CA HIS A 62 -22.21 -16.72 4.96
C HIS A 62 -23.06 -17.24 6.11
N ARG A 63 -23.75 -16.35 6.82
CA ARG A 63 -24.66 -16.67 7.92
C ARG A 63 -25.79 -17.60 7.47
N ARG A 64 -26.42 -17.28 6.33
CA ARG A 64 -27.49 -18.08 5.74
C ARG A 64 -27.01 -19.47 5.30
N ILE A 65 -25.78 -19.59 4.79
CA ILE A 65 -25.19 -20.89 4.44
C ILE A 65 -25.01 -21.75 5.69
N LEU A 66 -24.36 -21.23 6.74
CA LEU A 66 -24.13 -22.00 7.97
C LEU A 66 -25.43 -22.36 8.67
N TYR A 67 -26.40 -21.44 8.75
CA TYR A 67 -27.71 -21.74 9.31
C TYR A 67 -28.46 -22.79 8.52
N THR A 68 -28.44 -22.74 7.18
CA THR A 68 -29.05 -23.76 6.34
C THR A 68 -28.36 -25.13 6.51
N MET A 69 -27.05 -25.14 6.68
CA MET A 69 -26.31 -26.38 6.93
C MET A 69 -26.69 -27.00 8.29
N ASP A 70 -26.93 -26.16 9.30
CA ASP A 70 -27.44 -26.62 10.61
C ASP A 70 -28.84 -27.19 10.52
N GLU A 71 -29.79 -26.50 9.88
CA GLU A 71 -31.15 -27.01 9.64
C GLU A 71 -31.15 -28.36 8.89
N ASN A 72 -30.24 -28.51 7.93
CA ASN A 72 -30.06 -29.75 7.17
C ASN A 72 -29.23 -30.83 7.92
N SER A 73 -28.83 -30.56 9.18
CA SER A 73 -28.02 -31.44 10.03
C SER A 73 -26.71 -31.89 9.37
N LEU A 74 -26.02 -30.99 8.66
CA LEU A 74 -24.74 -31.24 7.97
C LEU A 74 -23.55 -31.10 8.93
N TYR A 75 -23.57 -31.86 10.02
CA TYR A 75 -22.58 -31.80 11.09
C TYR A 75 -21.26 -32.50 10.72
N PRO A 76 -20.15 -32.20 11.39
CA PRO A 76 -18.83 -32.79 11.12
C PRO A 76 -18.77 -34.31 11.24
N ASP A 77 -19.64 -34.92 12.03
CA ASP A 77 -19.76 -36.37 12.24
C ASP A 77 -20.67 -37.08 11.21
N LYS A 78 -21.37 -36.30 10.38
CA LYS A 78 -22.27 -36.81 9.36
C LYS A 78 -21.59 -36.93 7.99
N PRO A 79 -22.15 -37.78 7.09
CA PRO A 79 -21.65 -37.85 5.72
C PRO A 79 -21.73 -36.50 4.99
N TYR A 80 -20.80 -36.29 4.06
CA TYR A 80 -20.87 -35.16 3.15
C TYR A 80 -22.13 -35.18 2.30
N ARG A 81 -22.64 -34.01 1.93
CA ARG A 81 -23.71 -33.87 0.93
C ARG A 81 -23.23 -32.98 -0.22
N LYS A 82 -23.86 -33.16 -1.39
CA LYS A 82 -23.58 -32.32 -2.56
C LYS A 82 -23.76 -30.82 -2.23
N CYS A 83 -22.83 -29.99 -2.64
CA CYS A 83 -22.97 -28.52 -2.48
C CYS A 83 -24.25 -28.01 -3.15
N ALA A 84 -24.73 -28.66 -4.20
CA ALA A 84 -25.99 -28.37 -4.86
C ALA A 84 -27.19 -28.37 -3.91
N ASP A 85 -27.22 -29.30 -2.94
CA ASP A 85 -28.29 -29.38 -1.94
C ASP A 85 -28.32 -28.17 -1.01
N THR A 86 -27.13 -27.81 -0.49
CA THR A 86 -26.97 -26.60 0.35
C THR A 86 -27.29 -25.33 -0.42
N VAL A 87 -26.71 -25.13 -1.63
CA VAL A 87 -26.96 -23.96 -2.47
C VAL A 87 -28.44 -23.82 -2.80
N GLY A 88 -29.11 -24.92 -3.22
CA GLY A 88 -30.54 -24.90 -3.53
C GLY A 88 -31.40 -24.55 -2.31
N SER A 89 -31.06 -25.08 -1.15
CA SER A 89 -31.77 -24.80 0.10
C SER A 89 -31.60 -23.33 0.55
N VAL A 90 -30.39 -22.78 0.44
CA VAL A 90 -30.12 -21.37 0.75
C VAL A 90 -30.91 -20.43 -0.16
N LEU A 91 -30.90 -20.71 -1.49
CA LEU A 91 -31.62 -19.91 -2.48
C LEU A 91 -33.14 -19.93 -2.25
N GLY A 92 -33.66 -21.10 -2.02
CA GLY A 92 -35.13 -21.28 -1.88
C GLY A 92 -35.68 -20.75 -0.56
N ARG A 93 -34.86 -20.69 0.51
CA ARG A 93 -35.34 -20.32 1.85
C ARG A 93 -34.94 -18.93 2.30
N TYR A 94 -33.73 -18.45 1.98
CA TYR A 94 -33.14 -17.29 2.66
C TYR A 94 -32.47 -16.26 1.74
N HIS A 95 -31.92 -16.67 0.59
CA HIS A 95 -31.06 -15.78 -0.20
C HIS A 95 -31.48 -15.73 -1.68
N PRO A 96 -32.41 -14.84 -2.07
CA PRO A 96 -33.01 -14.78 -3.41
C PRO A 96 -32.08 -14.10 -4.44
N HIS A 97 -30.85 -14.65 -4.62
CA HIS A 97 -29.85 -14.15 -5.55
C HIS A 97 -29.30 -15.30 -6.41
N GLY A 98 -28.31 -15.06 -7.28
CA GLY A 98 -27.76 -16.07 -8.15
C GLY A 98 -27.05 -17.21 -7.40
N ASP A 99 -27.21 -18.45 -7.90
CA ASP A 99 -26.59 -19.66 -7.35
C ASP A 99 -25.05 -19.60 -7.30
N ALA A 100 -24.44 -18.99 -8.31
CA ALA A 100 -23.00 -18.80 -8.34
C ALA A 100 -22.51 -18.01 -7.13
N SER A 101 -23.22 -16.95 -6.73
CA SER A 101 -22.79 -16.13 -5.58
C SER A 101 -22.82 -16.89 -4.26
N VAL A 102 -23.82 -17.76 -4.06
CA VAL A 102 -23.93 -18.62 -2.87
C VAL A 102 -22.86 -19.69 -2.90
N TYR A 103 -22.62 -20.31 -4.07
CA TYR A 103 -21.61 -21.35 -4.21
C TYR A 103 -20.20 -20.78 -4.00
N ASP A 104 -19.87 -19.64 -4.58
CA ASP A 104 -18.57 -18.99 -4.41
C ASP A 104 -18.30 -18.62 -2.93
N ALA A 105 -19.34 -18.17 -2.20
CA ALA A 105 -19.23 -17.91 -0.77
C ALA A 105 -18.98 -19.21 0.02
N LEU A 106 -19.68 -20.30 -0.31
CA LEU A 106 -19.48 -21.62 0.30
C LEU A 106 -18.07 -22.16 0.02
N VAL A 107 -17.63 -22.05 -1.23
CA VAL A 107 -16.26 -22.45 -1.66
C VAL A 107 -15.22 -21.70 -0.85
N ARG A 108 -15.35 -20.38 -0.74
CA ARG A 108 -14.40 -19.56 0.01
C ARG A 108 -14.33 -19.92 1.49
N MET A 109 -15.44 -20.30 2.10
CA MET A 109 -15.47 -20.79 3.50
C MET A 109 -14.78 -22.16 3.68
N ALA A 110 -14.57 -22.92 2.59
CA ALA A 110 -13.88 -24.21 2.63
C ALA A 110 -12.39 -24.12 2.26
N GLN A 111 -11.91 -23.00 1.73
CA GLN A 111 -10.53 -22.84 1.29
C GLN A 111 -9.61 -22.47 2.46
N ASP A 112 -8.60 -23.30 2.72
CA ASP A 112 -7.60 -23.12 3.77
C ASP A 112 -6.57 -22.03 3.50
N PHE A 113 -6.49 -21.56 2.25
CA PHE A 113 -5.70 -20.41 1.82
C PHE A 113 -6.49 -19.11 1.80
N SER A 114 -7.82 -19.15 1.98
CA SER A 114 -8.71 -17.98 2.04
C SER A 114 -9.12 -17.64 3.46
N LEU A 115 -9.47 -18.63 4.29
CA LEU A 115 -9.81 -18.44 5.69
C LEU A 115 -8.72 -19.03 6.59
N ARG A 116 -8.40 -18.32 7.67
CA ARG A 116 -7.43 -18.79 8.66
C ARG A 116 -7.93 -20.02 9.41
N TYR A 117 -9.25 -20.07 9.68
CA TYR A 117 -9.98 -21.20 10.26
C TYR A 117 -11.21 -21.49 9.38
N PRO A 118 -11.13 -22.44 8.45
CA PRO A 118 -12.24 -22.74 7.55
C PRO A 118 -13.52 -23.14 8.29
N LEU A 119 -14.65 -22.60 7.84
CA LEU A 119 -15.97 -22.85 8.44
C LEU A 119 -16.70 -24.01 7.74
N VAL A 120 -16.29 -24.40 6.56
CA VAL A 120 -16.84 -25.50 5.78
C VAL A 120 -15.76 -26.55 5.57
N ASP A 121 -16.13 -27.82 5.74
CA ASP A 121 -15.31 -28.98 5.40
C ASP A 121 -15.74 -29.46 4.02
N GLY A 122 -14.88 -29.23 3.00
CA GLY A 122 -15.15 -29.51 1.60
C GLY A 122 -14.50 -30.80 1.14
N HIS A 123 -15.21 -31.60 0.31
CA HIS A 123 -14.70 -32.78 -0.35
C HIS A 123 -14.81 -32.64 -1.87
N GLY A 124 -13.68 -32.72 -2.56
CA GLY A 124 -13.54 -32.52 -4.00
C GLY A 124 -12.60 -31.34 -4.32
N ASN A 125 -12.75 -30.75 -5.51
CA ASN A 125 -11.95 -29.61 -5.94
C ASN A 125 -12.65 -28.28 -5.59
N PHE A 126 -12.11 -27.57 -4.61
CA PHE A 126 -12.56 -26.26 -4.15
C PHE A 126 -11.66 -25.11 -4.65
N GLY A 127 -10.92 -25.33 -5.74
CA GLY A 127 -9.99 -24.33 -6.27
C GLY A 127 -8.58 -24.47 -5.70
N SER A 128 -7.68 -23.65 -6.18
CA SER A 128 -6.26 -23.64 -5.76
C SER A 128 -5.70 -22.23 -5.62
N VAL A 129 -4.52 -22.14 -5.02
CA VAL A 129 -3.74 -20.88 -4.92
C VAL A 129 -3.31 -20.35 -6.29
N ASP A 130 -3.31 -21.21 -7.32
CA ASP A 130 -3.06 -20.84 -8.72
C ASP A 130 -4.22 -20.08 -9.37
N GLY A 131 -5.36 -20.02 -8.66
CA GLY A 131 -6.56 -19.36 -9.15
C GLY A 131 -7.43 -20.26 -10.02
N ASP A 132 -7.20 -21.57 -9.97
CA ASP A 132 -8.13 -22.51 -10.58
C ASP A 132 -9.49 -22.39 -9.90
N PRO A 133 -10.58 -22.36 -10.65
CA PRO A 133 -11.93 -22.32 -10.08
C PRO A 133 -12.28 -23.65 -9.41
N ALA A 134 -13.20 -23.61 -8.45
CA ALA A 134 -13.79 -24.81 -7.91
C ALA A 134 -14.55 -25.60 -9.00
N ALA A 135 -14.63 -26.91 -8.85
CA ALA A 135 -15.48 -27.73 -9.70
C ALA A 135 -16.96 -27.33 -9.52
N ALA A 136 -17.79 -27.56 -10.51
CA ALA A 136 -19.22 -27.23 -10.42
C ALA A 136 -19.87 -27.91 -9.19
N TYR A 137 -20.80 -27.20 -8.53
CA TYR A 137 -21.41 -27.57 -7.24
C TYR A 137 -22.13 -28.93 -7.25
N ARG A 138 -22.43 -29.49 -8.41
CA ARG A 138 -22.99 -30.86 -8.56
C ARG A 138 -21.94 -31.95 -8.31
N TYR A 139 -20.65 -31.63 -8.39
CA TYR A 139 -19.55 -32.60 -8.15
C TYR A 139 -18.97 -32.47 -6.74
N THR A 140 -18.85 -31.26 -6.20
CA THR A 140 -18.31 -31.01 -4.87
C THR A 140 -19.32 -31.39 -3.79
N GLU A 141 -18.79 -31.76 -2.63
CA GLU A 141 -19.55 -32.09 -1.44
C GLU A 141 -19.05 -31.29 -0.25
N ALA A 142 -19.93 -30.98 0.70
CA ALA A 142 -19.59 -30.17 1.86
C ALA A 142 -20.36 -30.59 3.10
N ARG A 143 -19.80 -30.25 4.25
CA ARG A 143 -20.44 -30.28 5.58
C ARG A 143 -19.83 -29.19 6.44
N MET A 144 -20.40 -28.92 7.59
CA MET A 144 -19.81 -27.96 8.52
C MET A 144 -18.48 -28.45 9.08
N SER A 145 -17.54 -27.55 9.31
CA SER A 145 -16.32 -27.83 10.06
C SER A 145 -16.60 -27.91 11.56
N LYS A 146 -15.64 -28.46 12.33
CA LYS A 146 -15.77 -28.47 13.80
C LYS A 146 -15.84 -27.08 14.40
N VAL A 147 -15.15 -26.13 13.81
CA VAL A 147 -15.10 -24.71 14.23
C VAL A 147 -16.46 -24.03 14.02
N SER A 148 -17.14 -24.32 12.92
CA SER A 148 -18.47 -23.71 12.66
C SER A 148 -19.56 -24.19 13.63
N MET A 149 -19.38 -25.31 14.31
CA MET A 149 -20.30 -25.72 15.38
C MET A 149 -20.30 -24.75 16.55
N GLU A 150 -19.15 -24.15 16.86
CA GLU A 150 -19.03 -23.13 17.90
C GLU A 150 -19.68 -21.77 17.49
N MET A 151 -19.85 -21.54 16.18
CA MET A 151 -20.58 -20.37 15.66
C MET A 151 -22.10 -20.48 15.91
N LEU A 152 -22.63 -21.71 15.92
CA LEU A 152 -24.05 -22.02 16.03
C LEU A 152 -24.46 -22.52 17.42
N ALA A 153 -23.49 -22.64 18.33
CA ALA A 153 -23.73 -23.17 19.65
C ALA A 153 -24.84 -22.40 20.39
N ASP A 154 -25.78 -23.14 20.95
CA ASP A 154 -26.91 -22.59 21.71
C ASP A 154 -27.91 -21.73 20.89
N ILE A 155 -27.94 -21.81 19.55
CA ILE A 155 -28.89 -21.06 18.71
C ILE A 155 -30.35 -21.39 19.02
N ASP A 156 -30.61 -22.60 19.48
CA ASP A 156 -31.92 -23.13 19.87
C ASP A 156 -32.39 -22.64 21.27
N LYS A 157 -31.55 -21.91 22.01
CA LYS A 157 -31.81 -21.39 23.37
C LYS A 157 -32.22 -19.91 23.40
N GLU A 158 -32.76 -19.39 22.33
CA GLU A 158 -33.23 -17.99 22.23
C GLU A 158 -32.11 -16.95 22.49
N THR A 159 -30.86 -17.31 22.17
CA THR A 159 -29.67 -16.49 22.41
C THR A 159 -29.57 -15.29 21.49
N VAL A 160 -30.17 -15.36 20.29
CA VAL A 160 -30.17 -14.34 19.26
C VAL A 160 -31.60 -14.09 18.76
N ASP A 161 -31.79 -12.95 18.12
CA ASP A 161 -33.08 -12.62 17.54
C ASP A 161 -33.19 -13.23 16.12
N PHE A 162 -34.46 -13.58 15.79
CA PHE A 162 -34.85 -14.12 14.50
C PHE A 162 -35.73 -13.13 13.76
N VAL A 163 -35.36 -12.83 12.52
CA VAL A 163 -36.11 -11.95 11.62
C VAL A 163 -36.82 -12.74 10.53
N SER A 164 -37.83 -12.17 9.89
CA SER A 164 -38.46 -12.77 8.73
C SER A 164 -37.46 -12.85 7.56
N ASN A 165 -37.55 -13.95 6.79
CA ASN A 165 -36.83 -14.06 5.52
C ASN A 165 -37.44 -13.13 4.46
N TYR A 166 -36.95 -13.16 3.21
CA TYR A 166 -37.35 -12.29 2.12
C TYR A 166 -38.82 -12.38 1.70
N ASP A 167 -39.52 -13.49 2.03
CA ASP A 167 -40.95 -13.74 1.65
C ASP A 167 -41.88 -13.90 2.87
N ASP A 168 -41.42 -13.59 4.08
CA ASP A 168 -42.11 -13.67 5.38
C ASP A 168 -42.63 -15.07 5.75
N ARG A 169 -42.18 -16.13 5.08
CA ARG A 169 -42.61 -17.50 5.36
C ARG A 169 -41.77 -18.21 6.40
N LEU A 170 -40.50 -17.87 6.49
CA LEU A 170 -39.54 -18.48 7.38
C LEU A 170 -38.86 -17.40 8.23
N LYS A 171 -38.18 -17.83 9.26
CA LYS A 171 -37.35 -16.95 10.08
C LYS A 171 -35.90 -17.34 9.94
N GLU A 172 -35.03 -16.36 9.88
CA GLU A 172 -33.58 -16.51 9.88
C GLU A 172 -32.96 -15.76 11.07
N PRO A 173 -31.81 -16.20 11.61
CA PRO A 173 -31.15 -15.51 12.68
C PRO A 173 -30.56 -14.19 12.18
N GLU A 174 -30.74 -13.11 12.93
CA GLU A 174 -30.13 -11.82 12.62
C GLU A 174 -28.62 -11.90 12.68
N VAL A 175 -28.08 -12.60 13.70
CA VAL A 175 -26.68 -12.96 13.86
C VAL A 175 -26.58 -14.37 14.45
N LEU A 176 -25.40 -15.01 14.33
CA LEU A 176 -25.14 -16.27 15.03
C LEU A 176 -24.59 -16.01 16.43
N PRO A 177 -24.84 -16.90 17.42
CA PRO A 177 -24.33 -16.76 18.78
C PRO A 177 -22.80 -16.65 18.88
N SER A 178 -22.11 -17.25 17.96
CA SER A 178 -20.66 -17.16 17.70
C SER A 178 -19.77 -17.10 18.93
N ARG A 179 -19.53 -18.23 19.56
CA ARG A 179 -18.57 -18.32 20.67
C ARG A 179 -17.12 -17.98 20.25
N ILE A 180 -16.83 -17.97 18.94
CA ILE A 180 -15.53 -17.63 18.38
C ILE A 180 -15.56 -16.16 17.96
N PRO A 181 -14.52 -15.36 18.24
CA PRO A 181 -14.39 -13.98 17.75
C PRO A 181 -14.05 -13.95 16.25
N ASN A 182 -14.96 -14.48 15.43
CA ASN A 182 -14.75 -14.80 14.02
C ASN A 182 -14.33 -13.60 13.18
N LEU A 183 -14.83 -12.38 13.49
CA LEU A 183 -14.45 -11.18 12.74
C LEU A 183 -12.94 -10.92 12.79
N LEU A 184 -12.32 -11.09 13.97
CA LEU A 184 -10.88 -10.93 14.14
C LEU A 184 -10.11 -12.16 13.64
N VAL A 185 -10.61 -13.35 13.91
CA VAL A 185 -9.89 -14.60 13.64
C VAL A 185 -9.82 -14.90 12.14
N ASN A 186 -10.91 -14.77 11.40
CA ASN A 186 -10.95 -15.00 9.96
C ASN A 186 -10.84 -13.72 9.11
N GLY A 187 -11.06 -12.55 9.73
CA GLY A 187 -11.13 -11.30 9.00
C GLY A 187 -12.35 -11.22 8.06
N SER A 188 -12.41 -10.17 7.28
CA SER A 188 -13.42 -10.00 6.22
C SER A 188 -12.95 -8.97 5.20
N ASP A 189 -13.26 -9.21 3.92
CA ASP A 189 -13.06 -8.25 2.85
C ASP A 189 -14.39 -7.96 2.16
N GLY A 190 -14.61 -6.76 1.69
CA GLY A 190 -15.85 -6.41 1.01
C GLY A 190 -15.85 -5.00 0.46
N ILE A 191 -16.54 -4.82 -0.68
CA ILE A 191 -16.70 -3.53 -1.33
C ILE A 191 -18.19 -3.19 -1.30
N ALA A 192 -18.52 -2.12 -0.57
CA ALA A 192 -19.85 -1.55 -0.52
C ALA A 192 -19.92 -0.24 -1.32
N VAL A 193 -21.05 0.44 -1.28
CA VAL A 193 -21.20 1.75 -1.93
C VAL A 193 -20.54 2.83 -1.08
N GLY A 194 -19.50 3.47 -1.64
CA GLY A 194 -18.78 4.55 -0.97
C GLY A 194 -17.83 4.13 0.14
N MET A 195 -17.74 2.83 0.47
CA MET A 195 -16.86 2.31 1.52
C MET A 195 -16.43 0.88 1.23
N ALA A 196 -15.33 0.45 1.84
CA ALA A 196 -14.83 -0.92 1.75
C ALA A 196 -14.33 -1.38 3.11
N THR A 197 -14.42 -2.68 3.35
CA THR A 197 -13.80 -3.34 4.50
C THR A 197 -12.69 -4.26 4.04
N ASN A 198 -11.61 -4.33 4.82
CA ASN A 198 -10.51 -5.27 4.61
C ASN A 198 -9.85 -5.56 5.96
N ILE A 199 -10.49 -6.44 6.74
CA ILE A 199 -10.06 -6.81 8.08
C ILE A 199 -9.12 -8.01 7.97
N PRO A 200 -7.87 -7.92 8.45
CA PRO A 200 -6.94 -9.02 8.39
C PRO A 200 -7.32 -10.15 9.36
N PRO A 201 -7.02 -11.42 9.04
CA PRO A 201 -7.18 -12.54 9.97
C PRO A 201 -6.11 -12.53 11.06
N HIS A 202 -6.40 -13.19 12.20
CA HIS A 202 -5.52 -13.27 13.36
C HIS A 202 -5.46 -14.69 13.93
N ASN A 203 -4.42 -14.95 14.72
CA ASN A 203 -4.29 -16.21 15.45
C ASN A 203 -5.35 -16.32 16.56
N LEU A 204 -6.04 -17.46 16.63
CA LEU A 204 -7.15 -17.67 17.58
C LEU A 204 -6.69 -17.54 19.04
N ARG A 205 -5.55 -18.13 19.39
CA ARG A 205 -5.02 -18.06 20.76
C ARG A 205 -4.74 -16.63 21.16
N GLU A 206 -4.04 -15.88 20.32
CA GLU A 206 -3.70 -14.47 20.58
C GLU A 206 -4.94 -13.61 20.79
N VAL A 207 -5.98 -13.82 19.97
CA VAL A 207 -7.23 -13.06 20.11
C VAL A 207 -7.98 -13.46 21.38
N CYS A 208 -8.11 -14.77 21.68
CA CYS A 208 -8.77 -15.23 22.91
C CYS A 208 -8.05 -14.72 24.16
N ASP A 209 -6.72 -14.82 24.21
CA ASP A 209 -5.91 -14.34 25.32
C ASP A 209 -6.05 -12.81 25.50
N GLY A 210 -6.04 -12.06 24.38
CA GLY A 210 -6.26 -10.61 24.40
C GLY A 210 -7.65 -10.20 24.88
N ILE A 211 -8.70 -10.95 24.50
CA ILE A 211 -10.07 -10.71 24.99
C ILE A 211 -10.17 -11.03 26.49
N CYS A 212 -9.59 -12.16 26.94
CA CYS A 212 -9.56 -12.50 28.37
C CYS A 212 -8.84 -11.42 29.18
N TYR A 213 -7.69 -10.90 28.68
CA TYR A 213 -6.99 -9.81 29.33
C TYR A 213 -7.82 -8.51 29.39
N LEU A 214 -8.53 -8.18 28.31
CA LEU A 214 -9.41 -7.00 28.27
C LEU A 214 -10.60 -7.11 29.24
N ILE A 215 -11.15 -8.33 29.45
CA ILE A 215 -12.20 -8.57 30.46
C ILE A 215 -11.67 -8.26 31.87
N ASP A 216 -10.43 -8.67 32.18
CA ASP A 216 -9.82 -8.41 33.50
C ASP A 216 -9.37 -6.95 33.66
N ASN A 217 -9.02 -6.28 32.54
CA ASN A 217 -8.50 -4.92 32.53
C ASN A 217 -9.25 -4.05 31.51
N PRO A 218 -10.46 -3.57 31.81
CA PRO A 218 -11.28 -2.80 30.84
C PRO A 218 -10.63 -1.50 30.36
N ASP A 219 -9.74 -0.92 31.17
CA ASP A 219 -9.01 0.30 30.85
C ASP A 219 -7.69 0.06 30.10
N ALA A 220 -7.36 -1.20 29.76
CA ALA A 220 -6.13 -1.54 29.03
C ALA A 220 -5.91 -0.66 27.79
N GLU A 221 -4.69 -0.20 27.61
CA GLU A 221 -4.29 0.56 26.43
C GLU A 221 -3.97 -0.37 25.25
N LEU A 222 -3.85 0.22 24.07
CA LEU A 222 -3.51 -0.54 22.87
C LEU A 222 -2.16 -1.28 23.01
N ALA A 223 -1.20 -0.69 23.69
CA ALA A 223 0.13 -1.29 23.89
C ALA A 223 0.01 -2.63 24.63
N ASP A 224 -0.81 -2.68 25.69
CA ASP A 224 -1.04 -3.88 26.49
C ASP A 224 -1.71 -4.99 25.67
N LEU A 225 -2.73 -4.63 24.87
CA LEU A 225 -3.41 -5.58 24.00
C LEU A 225 -2.49 -6.14 22.90
N MET A 226 -1.52 -5.35 22.43
CA MET A 226 -0.54 -5.79 21.43
C MET A 226 0.54 -6.73 21.98
N GLU A 227 0.63 -6.93 23.30
CA GLU A 227 1.45 -7.98 23.88
C GLU A 227 0.85 -9.37 23.60
N TYR A 228 -0.49 -9.46 23.61
CA TYR A 228 -1.23 -10.68 23.32
C TYR A 228 -1.48 -10.81 21.79
N VAL A 229 -2.11 -9.82 21.16
CA VAL A 229 -2.39 -9.81 19.72
C VAL A 229 -1.26 -9.11 18.99
N LYS A 230 -0.25 -9.89 18.63
CA LYS A 230 1.02 -9.37 18.04
C LYS A 230 0.85 -8.74 16.67
N GLY A 231 -0.13 -9.21 15.89
CA GLY A 231 -0.38 -8.77 14.52
C GLY A 231 -1.25 -9.75 13.75
N PRO A 232 -1.58 -9.46 12.49
CA PRO A 232 -2.28 -10.36 11.59
C PRO A 232 -1.59 -11.71 11.45
N ASP A 233 -2.37 -12.76 11.21
CA ASP A 233 -1.90 -14.12 10.98
C ASP A 233 -2.60 -14.68 9.73
N PHE A 234 -1.95 -14.53 8.59
CA PHE A 234 -2.54 -14.90 7.30
C PHE A 234 -2.48 -16.41 7.05
N PRO A 235 -3.51 -17.00 6.41
CA PRO A 235 -3.57 -18.43 6.13
C PRO A 235 -2.42 -18.92 5.25
N THR A 236 -1.89 -18.07 4.36
CA THR A 236 -0.77 -18.38 3.45
C THR A 236 0.61 -18.12 4.07
N GLY A 237 0.68 -17.73 5.35
CA GLY A 237 1.94 -17.40 6.02
C GLY A 237 2.52 -16.07 5.58
N GLY A 238 3.79 -16.06 5.21
CA GLY A 238 4.53 -14.87 4.82
C GLY A 238 5.13 -14.11 6.00
N ILE A 239 5.73 -12.98 5.69
CA ILE A 239 6.47 -12.15 6.66
C ILE A 239 5.86 -10.75 6.66
N VAL A 240 5.41 -10.28 7.82
CA VAL A 240 5.02 -8.88 8.01
C VAL A 240 6.27 -8.06 8.33
N MET A 241 6.50 -7.01 7.54
CA MET A 241 7.65 -6.12 7.68
C MET A 241 7.28 -4.89 8.51
N GLY A 242 7.85 -4.83 9.72
CA GLY A 242 7.62 -3.73 10.66
C GLY A 242 6.29 -3.79 11.42
N ARG A 243 6.20 -3.05 12.52
CA ARG A 243 5.01 -3.00 13.41
C ARG A 243 4.21 -1.70 13.29
N SER A 244 4.73 -0.67 12.61
CA SER A 244 4.07 0.64 12.49
C SER A 244 2.71 0.55 11.80
N GLY A 245 2.63 -0.21 10.70
CA GLY A 245 1.38 -0.44 9.97
C GLY A 245 0.34 -1.21 10.79
N ILE A 246 0.77 -2.21 11.60
CA ILE A 246 -0.09 -2.95 12.51
C ILE A 246 -0.62 -2.02 13.61
N ARG A 247 0.26 -1.25 14.26
CA ARG A 247 -0.11 -0.29 15.31
C ARG A 247 -1.11 0.74 14.79
N ALA A 248 -0.89 1.29 13.60
CA ALA A 248 -1.82 2.23 12.97
C ALA A 248 -3.19 1.59 12.72
N ALA A 249 -3.25 0.35 12.19
CA ALA A 249 -4.48 -0.38 11.96
C ALA A 249 -5.25 -0.62 13.26
N TYR A 250 -4.57 -1.04 14.31
CA TYR A 250 -5.19 -1.36 15.60
C TYR A 250 -5.62 -0.12 16.38
N ALA A 251 -4.90 1.01 16.23
CA ALA A 251 -5.26 2.27 16.87
C ALA A 251 -6.45 2.97 16.21
N THR A 252 -6.46 3.01 14.87
CA THR A 252 -7.38 3.88 14.11
C THR A 252 -8.35 3.12 13.22
N GLY A 253 -8.27 1.79 13.18
CA GLY A 253 -9.00 0.97 12.22
C GLY A 253 -8.49 1.06 10.77
N LYS A 254 -7.40 1.81 10.51
CA LYS A 254 -6.79 1.91 9.18
C LYS A 254 -5.27 1.81 9.27
N GLY A 255 -4.67 0.97 8.43
CA GLY A 255 -3.22 0.79 8.40
C GLY A 255 -2.72 0.20 7.10
N LYS A 256 -1.43 0.38 6.83
CA LYS A 256 -0.73 -0.22 5.70
C LYS A 256 0.24 -1.25 6.24
N ILE A 257 -0.02 -2.51 6.03
CA ILE A 257 0.79 -3.64 6.52
C ILE A 257 1.55 -4.18 5.32
N ILE A 258 2.87 -4.16 5.39
CA ILE A 258 3.72 -4.70 4.33
C ILE A 258 3.86 -6.19 4.56
N LEU A 259 3.41 -6.98 3.59
CA LEU A 259 3.47 -8.43 3.62
C LEU A 259 4.40 -8.92 2.50
N ARG A 260 5.37 -9.75 2.87
CA ARG A 260 6.42 -10.29 2.01
C ARG A 260 6.36 -11.81 1.94
N SER A 261 6.70 -12.37 0.77
CA SER A 261 6.92 -13.80 0.59
C SER A 261 8.05 -14.30 1.49
N ARG A 262 7.93 -15.54 1.99
CA ARG A 262 9.07 -16.24 2.58
C ARG A 262 9.92 -16.80 1.44
N ALA A 263 11.14 -16.30 1.33
CA ALA A 263 12.10 -16.74 0.32
C ALA A 263 13.46 -17.02 0.97
N GLU A 264 14.08 -18.11 0.59
CA GLU A 264 15.39 -18.54 1.07
C GLU A 264 16.37 -18.60 -0.11
N ILE A 265 17.62 -18.21 0.16
CA ILE A 265 18.69 -18.31 -0.83
C ILE A 265 19.46 -19.60 -0.52
N GLU A 266 19.43 -20.54 -1.45
CA GLU A 266 20.14 -21.81 -1.36
C GLU A 266 21.33 -21.78 -2.32
N GLU A 267 22.50 -22.24 -1.83
CA GLU A 267 23.69 -22.46 -2.65
C GLU A 267 23.74 -23.93 -3.11
N GLU A 268 23.84 -24.14 -4.39
CA GLU A 268 24.03 -25.48 -4.95
C GLU A 268 25.49 -25.93 -4.87
N LYS A 269 25.72 -27.23 -4.88
CA LYS A 269 27.10 -27.83 -4.96
C LYS A 269 27.92 -27.36 -6.16
N SER A 270 27.25 -26.80 -7.17
CA SER A 270 27.85 -26.21 -8.38
C SER A 270 28.38 -24.80 -8.17
N GLY A 271 28.19 -24.17 -7.00
CA GLY A 271 28.48 -22.77 -6.71
C GLY A 271 27.48 -21.80 -7.38
N LYS A 272 26.34 -22.29 -7.83
CA LYS A 272 25.22 -21.45 -8.28
C LYS A 272 24.25 -21.22 -7.12
N PHE A 273 23.59 -20.08 -7.14
CA PHE A 273 22.53 -19.75 -6.18
C PHE A 273 21.16 -19.96 -6.82
N ARG A 274 20.20 -20.30 -5.96
CA ARG A 274 18.80 -20.29 -6.30
C ARG A 274 18.00 -19.63 -5.18
N ILE A 275 16.92 -18.95 -5.54
CA ILE A 275 15.94 -18.40 -4.60
C ILE A 275 14.75 -19.34 -4.58
N VAL A 276 14.41 -19.86 -3.40
CA VAL A 276 13.28 -20.75 -3.17
C VAL A 276 12.22 -20.02 -2.39
N VAL A 277 11.04 -19.86 -2.98
CA VAL A 277 9.89 -19.22 -2.34
C VAL A 277 8.95 -20.31 -1.83
N THR A 278 8.70 -20.35 -0.53
CA THR A 278 7.84 -21.32 0.14
C THR A 278 6.50 -20.78 0.59
N GLU A 279 6.38 -19.47 0.76
CA GLU A 279 5.13 -18.80 1.12
C GLU A 279 4.98 -17.52 0.29
N ILE A 280 3.74 -17.25 -0.13
CA ILE A 280 3.39 -16.03 -0.88
C ILE A 280 2.43 -15.16 -0.07
N PRO A 281 2.39 -13.85 -0.32
CA PRO A 281 1.50 -12.95 0.39
C PRO A 281 0.03 -13.33 0.21
N TYR A 282 -0.77 -13.07 1.24
CA TYR A 282 -2.20 -13.34 1.25
C TYR A 282 -2.93 -12.70 0.06
N GLN A 283 -3.86 -13.44 -0.56
CA GLN A 283 -4.62 -13.04 -1.75
C GLN A 283 -3.78 -12.85 -3.03
N VAL A 284 -2.53 -13.26 -3.05
CA VAL A 284 -1.72 -13.29 -4.28
C VAL A 284 -1.97 -14.59 -5.03
N ASN A 285 -2.21 -14.49 -6.32
CA ASN A 285 -2.34 -15.62 -7.22
C ASN A 285 -0.95 -16.10 -7.66
N LYS A 286 -0.58 -17.36 -7.36
CA LYS A 286 0.74 -17.92 -7.62
C LYS A 286 1.09 -17.95 -9.11
N ALA A 287 0.17 -18.40 -9.95
CA ALA A 287 0.40 -18.49 -11.40
C ALA A 287 0.64 -17.11 -12.04
N ARG A 288 -0.14 -16.09 -11.63
CA ARG A 288 0.08 -14.70 -12.07
C ARG A 288 1.40 -14.13 -11.57
N LEU A 289 1.81 -14.45 -10.35
CA LEU A 289 3.11 -14.06 -9.81
C LEU A 289 4.24 -14.65 -10.67
N ILE A 290 4.21 -15.94 -10.97
CA ILE A 290 5.20 -16.60 -11.82
C ILE A 290 5.23 -15.97 -13.21
N MET A 291 4.08 -15.73 -13.83
CA MET A 291 3.99 -15.06 -15.13
C MET A 291 4.60 -13.66 -15.10
N SER A 292 4.34 -12.88 -14.04
CA SER A 292 4.90 -11.53 -13.91
C SER A 292 6.42 -11.55 -13.77
N ILE A 293 6.98 -12.51 -13.03
CA ILE A 293 8.43 -12.72 -12.92
C ILE A 293 9.02 -13.06 -14.30
N ALA A 294 8.40 -14.00 -15.03
CA ALA A 294 8.85 -14.40 -16.37
C ALA A 294 8.83 -13.21 -17.37
N GLU A 295 7.83 -12.34 -17.29
CA GLU A 295 7.74 -11.14 -18.11
C GLU A 295 8.86 -10.13 -17.78
N LEU A 296 9.20 -9.96 -16.50
CA LEU A 296 10.31 -9.09 -16.07
C LEU A 296 11.66 -9.62 -16.52
N ILE A 297 11.85 -10.95 -16.55
CA ILE A 297 13.04 -11.58 -17.13
C ILE A 297 13.11 -11.34 -18.65
N LYS A 298 12.01 -11.56 -19.37
CA LYS A 298 11.93 -11.37 -20.82
C LYS A 298 12.16 -9.93 -21.25
N SER A 299 11.65 -8.98 -20.49
CA SER A 299 11.85 -7.53 -20.71
C SER A 299 13.22 -7.03 -20.25
N LYS A 300 14.08 -7.91 -19.70
CA LYS A 300 15.39 -7.57 -19.12
C LYS A 300 15.33 -6.52 -18.01
N ARG A 301 14.23 -6.43 -17.33
CA ARG A 301 14.05 -5.53 -16.17
C ARG A 301 14.66 -6.12 -14.91
N ILE A 302 14.70 -7.45 -14.81
CA ILE A 302 15.48 -8.19 -13.82
C ILE A 302 16.48 -9.04 -14.60
N GLU A 303 17.75 -8.80 -14.36
CA GLU A 303 18.84 -9.58 -14.91
C GLU A 303 19.38 -10.55 -13.86
N GLY A 304 20.11 -11.58 -14.28
CA GLY A 304 20.72 -12.53 -13.33
C GLY A 304 19.91 -13.80 -13.06
N ILE A 305 18.67 -13.93 -13.55
CA ILE A 305 17.87 -15.15 -13.47
C ILE A 305 18.18 -16.03 -14.69
N SER A 306 18.40 -17.34 -14.47
CA SER A 306 18.64 -18.32 -15.53
C SER A 306 17.43 -19.18 -15.84
N ASP A 307 16.66 -19.56 -14.82
CA ASP A 307 15.45 -20.41 -14.96
C ASP A 307 14.44 -20.10 -13.87
N LEU A 308 13.16 -20.40 -14.13
CA LEU A 308 12.03 -20.20 -13.23
C LEU A 308 11.10 -21.41 -13.32
N ARG A 309 10.95 -22.13 -12.20
CA ARG A 309 10.12 -23.33 -12.12
C ARG A 309 9.13 -23.27 -10.98
N ASP A 310 7.96 -23.84 -11.19
CA ASP A 310 6.99 -24.15 -10.16
C ASP A 310 7.14 -25.64 -9.77
N GLU A 311 7.62 -25.86 -8.56
CA GLU A 311 7.80 -27.19 -7.99
C GLU A 311 6.76 -27.47 -6.88
N THR A 312 5.67 -26.71 -6.85
CA THR A 312 4.59 -26.88 -5.88
C THR A 312 3.99 -28.29 -5.96
N GLY A 313 3.93 -28.97 -4.84
CA GLY A 313 3.45 -30.35 -4.76
C GLY A 313 2.72 -30.65 -3.45
N ARG A 314 2.71 -31.92 -3.05
CA ARG A 314 2.05 -32.36 -1.80
C ARG A 314 2.76 -31.83 -0.54
N ASP A 315 4.04 -31.51 -0.66
CA ASP A 315 4.88 -31.01 0.43
C ASP A 315 4.74 -29.49 0.65
N GLY A 316 3.91 -28.83 -0.14
CA GLY A 316 3.63 -27.40 -0.04
C GLY A 316 3.99 -26.58 -1.27
N LEU A 317 3.89 -25.27 -1.15
CA LEU A 317 4.24 -24.30 -2.18
C LEU A 317 5.76 -24.22 -2.34
N ARG A 318 6.25 -24.31 -3.57
CA ARG A 318 7.67 -24.20 -3.88
C ARG A 318 7.88 -23.58 -5.27
N ILE A 319 8.29 -22.32 -5.31
CA ILE A 319 8.73 -21.64 -6.54
C ILE A 319 10.25 -21.55 -6.51
N VAL A 320 10.92 -22.07 -7.53
CA VAL A 320 12.39 -22.09 -7.64
C VAL A 320 12.82 -21.12 -8.74
N ILE A 321 13.68 -20.18 -8.37
CA ILE A 321 14.26 -19.17 -9.25
C ILE A 321 15.76 -19.40 -9.29
N GLU A 322 16.27 -19.99 -10.37
CA GLU A 322 17.70 -20.25 -10.55
C GLU A 322 18.43 -18.98 -11.00
N LEU A 323 19.59 -18.73 -10.43
CA LEU A 323 20.39 -17.56 -10.73
C LEU A 323 21.57 -17.91 -11.66
N LYS A 324 22.01 -16.93 -12.41
CA LYS A 324 23.28 -17.01 -13.15
C LYS A 324 24.45 -16.95 -12.17
N ARG A 325 25.58 -17.54 -12.51
CA ARG A 325 26.75 -17.65 -11.62
C ARG A 325 27.29 -16.29 -11.15
N GLU A 326 27.14 -15.25 -11.95
CA GLU A 326 27.63 -13.88 -11.69
C GLU A 326 26.59 -12.98 -10.98
N ALA A 327 25.38 -13.48 -10.75
CA ALA A 327 24.30 -12.70 -10.16
C ALA A 327 24.41 -12.69 -8.63
N ASN A 328 24.28 -11.50 -8.03
CA ASN A 328 24.13 -11.38 -6.58
C ASN A 328 22.70 -11.78 -6.16
N PRO A 329 22.53 -12.84 -5.36
CA PRO A 329 21.21 -13.35 -5.00
C PRO A 329 20.36 -12.32 -4.24
N GLN A 330 20.99 -11.53 -3.36
CA GLN A 330 20.30 -10.55 -2.53
C GLN A 330 19.74 -9.41 -3.39
N VAL A 331 20.51 -8.95 -4.38
CA VAL A 331 20.07 -7.89 -5.30
C VAL A 331 18.87 -8.36 -6.12
N VAL A 332 18.94 -9.59 -6.66
CA VAL A 332 17.83 -10.17 -7.43
C VAL A 332 16.59 -10.33 -6.55
N LEU A 333 16.75 -10.82 -5.32
CA LEU A 333 15.65 -10.97 -4.37
C LEU A 333 14.99 -9.62 -4.04
N ASN A 334 15.78 -8.57 -3.81
CA ASN A 334 15.26 -7.22 -3.55
C ASN A 334 14.54 -6.63 -4.77
N GLN A 335 15.02 -6.89 -5.98
CA GLN A 335 14.32 -6.52 -7.22
C GLN A 335 12.99 -7.26 -7.36
N LEU A 336 12.95 -8.55 -7.03
CA LEU A 336 11.72 -9.33 -7.04
C LEU A 336 10.69 -8.77 -6.05
N TYR A 337 11.09 -8.41 -4.84
CA TYR A 337 10.21 -7.74 -3.87
C TYR A 337 9.71 -6.38 -4.35
N SER A 338 10.54 -5.62 -5.05
CA SER A 338 10.21 -4.27 -5.52
C SER A 338 9.30 -4.26 -6.76
N TYR A 339 9.46 -5.23 -7.66
CA TYR A 339 8.78 -5.22 -8.96
C TYR A 339 7.66 -6.24 -9.09
N THR A 340 7.48 -7.14 -8.13
CA THR A 340 6.48 -8.20 -8.18
C THR A 340 5.58 -8.23 -6.96
N GLN A 341 4.56 -9.08 -7.00
CA GLN A 341 3.69 -9.34 -5.84
C GLN A 341 4.33 -10.26 -4.78
N MET A 342 5.65 -10.53 -4.84
CA MET A 342 6.38 -11.13 -3.72
C MET A 342 6.38 -10.24 -2.49
N GLN A 343 6.16 -8.95 -2.65
CA GLN A 343 5.84 -8.01 -1.59
C GLN A 343 4.62 -7.20 -1.96
N ILE A 344 3.64 -7.13 -1.05
CA ILE A 344 2.43 -6.33 -1.22
C ILE A 344 2.20 -5.45 0.01
N THR A 345 1.38 -4.43 -0.16
CA THR A 345 0.85 -3.65 0.96
C THR A 345 -0.61 -4.07 1.19
N PHE A 346 -0.86 -4.73 2.31
CA PHE A 346 -2.21 -5.01 2.77
C PHE A 346 -2.78 -3.75 3.42
N GLY A 347 -3.75 -3.13 2.77
CA GLY A 347 -4.44 -1.95 3.28
C GLY A 347 -5.54 -2.36 4.25
N ALA A 348 -5.25 -2.41 5.55
CA ALA A 348 -6.25 -2.73 6.56
C ALA A 348 -7.29 -1.61 6.68
N ILE A 349 -8.57 -1.98 6.64
CA ILE A 349 -9.74 -1.12 6.88
C ILE A 349 -10.70 -1.93 7.74
N MET A 350 -10.72 -1.65 9.03
CA MET A 350 -11.47 -2.43 10.02
C MET A 350 -12.91 -1.87 10.15
N LEU A 351 -13.66 -1.96 9.05
CA LEU A 351 -15.03 -1.48 8.92
C LEU A 351 -16.01 -2.65 9.12
N ALA A 352 -16.93 -2.55 10.06
CA ALA A 352 -17.97 -3.53 10.30
C ALA A 352 -19.32 -2.86 10.63
N ILE A 353 -20.40 -3.60 10.57
CA ILE A 353 -21.72 -3.15 11.04
C ILE A 353 -21.76 -3.30 12.57
N CYS A 354 -22.01 -2.19 13.24
CA CYS A 354 -22.18 -2.10 14.69
C CYS A 354 -23.46 -1.33 14.97
N ASP A 355 -24.42 -1.94 15.69
CA ASP A 355 -25.76 -1.38 15.94
C ASP A 355 -26.48 -0.90 14.66
N GLY A 356 -26.41 -1.71 13.59
CA GLY A 356 -27.04 -1.41 12.29
C GLY A 356 -26.34 -0.31 11.47
N GLN A 357 -25.19 0.21 11.90
CA GLN A 357 -24.43 1.27 11.22
C GLN A 357 -23.01 0.82 10.87
N PRO A 358 -22.48 1.20 9.70
CA PRO A 358 -21.09 0.94 9.37
C PRO A 358 -20.15 1.83 10.18
N LYS A 359 -19.26 1.25 10.97
CA LYS A 359 -18.25 1.94 11.79
C LYS A 359 -16.86 1.39 11.52
N ILE A 360 -15.87 2.27 11.46
CA ILE A 360 -14.46 1.88 11.48
C ILE A 360 -14.08 1.76 12.94
N LEU A 361 -13.61 0.58 13.32
CA LEU A 361 -13.35 0.21 14.71
C LEU A 361 -11.86 -0.05 14.92
N SER A 362 -11.35 0.37 16.05
CA SER A 362 -10.03 -0.03 16.57
C SER A 362 -10.06 -1.50 17.04
N LEU A 363 -8.91 -2.09 17.31
CA LEU A 363 -8.82 -3.46 17.86
C LEU A 363 -9.58 -3.56 19.20
N LYS A 364 -9.35 -2.59 20.10
CA LYS A 364 -10.03 -2.56 21.41
C LYS A 364 -11.55 -2.48 21.27
N GLU A 365 -12.05 -1.62 20.38
CA GLU A 365 -13.49 -1.49 20.14
C GLU A 365 -14.10 -2.78 19.60
N MET A 366 -13.44 -3.47 18.64
CA MET A 366 -13.92 -4.76 18.13
C MET A 366 -13.99 -5.83 19.21
N MET A 367 -12.99 -5.90 20.09
CA MET A 367 -12.99 -6.83 21.23
C MET A 367 -14.08 -6.46 22.24
N THR A 368 -14.28 -5.19 22.52
CA THR A 368 -15.30 -4.70 23.45
C THR A 368 -16.71 -5.03 22.95
N GLU A 369 -17.00 -4.80 21.65
CA GLU A 369 -18.30 -5.16 21.07
C GLU A 369 -18.54 -6.68 21.08
N TYR A 370 -17.50 -7.47 20.85
CA TYR A 370 -17.59 -8.92 20.98
C TYR A 370 -17.88 -9.36 22.42
N ILE A 371 -17.19 -8.79 23.41
CA ILE A 371 -17.45 -9.08 24.84
C ILE A 371 -18.89 -8.72 25.21
N LYS A 372 -19.36 -7.55 24.81
CA LYS A 372 -20.73 -7.07 25.03
C LYS A 372 -21.76 -8.06 24.45
N PHE A 373 -21.51 -8.51 23.22
CA PHE A 373 -22.38 -9.49 22.57
C PHE A 373 -22.35 -10.86 23.27
N GLN A 374 -21.18 -11.38 23.63
CA GLN A 374 -21.10 -12.64 24.38
C GLN A 374 -21.78 -12.57 25.74
N LYS A 375 -21.68 -11.44 26.43
CA LYS A 375 -22.42 -11.21 27.68
C LYS A 375 -23.95 -11.31 27.46
N GLU A 376 -24.44 -10.75 26.35
CA GLU A 376 -25.87 -10.85 26.00
C GLU A 376 -26.24 -12.30 25.68
N VAL A 377 -25.47 -13.01 24.87
CA VAL A 377 -25.71 -14.42 24.51
C VAL A 377 -25.79 -15.30 25.77
N ILE A 378 -24.82 -15.18 26.68
CA ILE A 378 -24.79 -15.96 27.92
C ILE A 378 -25.95 -15.60 28.83
N THR A 379 -26.29 -14.34 28.96
CA THR A 379 -27.43 -13.89 29.76
C THR A 379 -28.74 -14.50 29.24
N ARG A 380 -28.98 -14.41 27.92
CA ARG A 380 -30.18 -14.98 27.28
C ARG A 380 -30.21 -16.51 27.38
N ARG A 381 -29.08 -17.18 27.17
CA ARG A 381 -28.96 -18.63 27.39
C ARG A 381 -29.29 -19.01 28.82
N THR A 382 -28.74 -18.33 29.79
CA THR A 382 -28.97 -18.58 31.22
C THR A 382 -30.44 -18.35 31.59
N GLN A 383 -31.08 -17.30 31.07
CA GLN A 383 -32.48 -17.05 31.24
C GLN A 383 -33.36 -18.17 30.67
N TYR A 384 -33.01 -18.65 29.46
CA TYR A 384 -33.72 -19.76 28.83
C TYR A 384 -33.61 -21.04 29.66
N GLU A 385 -32.38 -21.38 30.10
CA GLU A 385 -32.12 -22.56 30.92
C GLU A 385 -32.80 -22.45 32.28
N LEU A 386 -32.79 -21.28 32.89
CA LEU A 386 -33.51 -21.03 34.15
C LEU A 386 -35.01 -21.25 34.00
N ARG A 387 -35.59 -20.68 32.93
CA ARG A 387 -37.01 -20.86 32.64
C ARG A 387 -37.34 -22.37 32.45
N LYS A 388 -36.56 -23.08 31.69
CA LYS A 388 -36.74 -24.51 31.43
C LYS A 388 -36.55 -25.36 32.69
N ALA A 389 -35.58 -25.04 33.52
CA ALA A 389 -35.36 -25.70 34.79
C ALA A 389 -36.51 -25.43 35.78
N GLN A 390 -37.02 -24.20 35.83
CA GLN A 390 -38.18 -23.85 36.65
C GLN A 390 -39.48 -24.53 36.17
N GLU A 391 -39.74 -24.53 34.88
CA GLU A 391 -40.86 -25.25 34.27
C GLU A 391 -40.81 -26.75 34.62
N ARG A 392 -39.65 -27.37 34.54
CA ARG A 392 -39.46 -28.78 34.85
C ARG A 392 -39.60 -29.06 36.36
N ALA A 393 -38.96 -28.23 37.20
CA ALA A 393 -39.08 -28.36 38.65
C ALA A 393 -40.54 -28.22 39.11
N HIS A 394 -41.30 -27.27 38.56
CA HIS A 394 -42.70 -27.07 38.82
C HIS A 394 -43.55 -28.33 38.54
N ILE A 395 -43.30 -29.01 37.42
CA ILE A 395 -43.97 -30.28 37.10
C ILE A 395 -43.59 -31.37 38.10
N LEU A 396 -42.31 -31.49 38.47
CA LEU A 396 -41.84 -32.50 39.42
C LEU A 396 -42.38 -32.24 40.83
N GLU A 397 -42.53 -31.00 41.29
CA GLU A 397 -43.18 -30.65 42.52
C GLU A 397 -44.64 -31.14 42.54
N GLY A 398 -45.37 -31.00 41.45
CA GLY A 398 -46.68 -31.58 41.27
C GLY A 398 -46.70 -33.10 41.39
N TYR A 399 -45.67 -33.77 40.81
CA TYR A 399 -45.57 -35.22 40.93
C TYR A 399 -45.30 -35.68 42.37
N VAL A 400 -44.47 -34.97 43.14
CA VAL A 400 -44.22 -35.24 44.54
C VAL A 400 -45.52 -35.14 45.37
N ILE A 401 -46.26 -34.06 45.16
CA ILE A 401 -47.56 -33.87 45.83
C ILE A 401 -48.55 -35.00 45.50
N ALA A 402 -48.59 -35.42 44.21
CA ALA A 402 -49.44 -36.52 43.76
C ALA A 402 -49.03 -37.90 44.34
N GLN A 403 -47.73 -38.14 44.45
CA GLN A 403 -47.22 -39.38 45.05
C GLN A 403 -47.40 -39.46 46.53
N ASP A 404 -47.27 -38.32 47.24
CA ASP A 404 -47.55 -38.28 48.71
C ASP A 404 -49.01 -38.49 49.03
N ASN A 405 -49.93 -38.26 48.06
CA ASN A 405 -51.37 -38.41 48.21
C ASN A 405 -52.01 -39.34 47.20
N ILE A 406 -51.27 -40.41 46.80
CA ILE A 406 -51.61 -41.22 45.64
C ILE A 406 -53.05 -41.80 45.69
N ASP A 407 -53.46 -42.33 46.84
CA ASP A 407 -54.78 -42.97 47.00
C ASP A 407 -55.90 -41.96 46.74
N GLU A 408 -55.74 -40.74 47.24
CA GLU A 408 -56.70 -39.64 47.07
C GLU A 408 -56.73 -39.17 45.59
N VAL A 409 -55.55 -39.00 44.92
CA VAL A 409 -55.44 -38.65 43.55
C VAL A 409 -56.15 -39.68 42.63
N VAL A 410 -55.90 -40.98 42.88
CA VAL A 410 -56.54 -42.07 42.11
C VAL A 410 -58.07 -42.06 42.37
N SER A 411 -58.50 -41.83 43.61
CA SER A 411 -59.95 -41.73 43.97
C SER A 411 -60.62 -40.59 43.20
N ILE A 412 -60.01 -39.38 43.17
CA ILE A 412 -60.52 -38.21 42.48
C ILE A 412 -60.67 -38.51 41.01
N LEU A 413 -59.62 -39.01 40.35
CA LEU A 413 -59.63 -39.33 38.92
C LEU A 413 -60.62 -40.38 38.51
N ARG A 414 -60.89 -41.41 39.41
CA ARG A 414 -61.89 -42.43 39.16
C ARG A 414 -63.34 -41.91 39.27
N ARG A 415 -63.54 -40.89 40.09
CA ARG A 415 -64.88 -40.28 40.30
C ARG A 415 -65.24 -39.25 39.23
N SER A 416 -64.29 -38.67 38.62
CA SER A 416 -64.37 -37.65 37.55
C SER A 416 -64.86 -38.34 36.24
N LYS A 417 -65.86 -37.68 35.58
CA LYS A 417 -66.48 -38.19 34.34
C LYS A 417 -65.65 -37.84 33.08
N SER A 418 -64.76 -36.87 33.21
CA SER A 418 -63.95 -36.39 32.11
C SER A 418 -62.56 -35.94 32.61
N ILE A 419 -61.56 -35.87 31.67
CA ILE A 419 -60.22 -35.39 31.95
C ILE A 419 -60.24 -33.94 32.45
N PRO A 420 -60.98 -32.95 31.88
CA PRO A 420 -61.11 -31.59 32.45
C PRO A 420 -61.62 -31.56 33.88
N GLU A 421 -62.70 -32.31 34.18
CA GLU A 421 -63.29 -32.39 35.51
C GLU A 421 -62.26 -32.96 36.56
N GLY A 422 -61.52 -33.97 36.18
CA GLY A 422 -60.47 -34.52 37.00
C GLY A 422 -59.28 -33.53 37.24
N LYS A 423 -58.92 -32.72 36.24
CA LYS A 423 -57.91 -31.66 36.41
C LYS A 423 -58.38 -30.58 37.41
N GLU A 424 -59.61 -30.06 37.22
CA GLU A 424 -60.25 -29.05 38.14
C GLU A 424 -60.29 -29.55 39.56
N ALA A 425 -60.76 -30.78 39.81
CA ALA A 425 -60.80 -31.37 41.13
C ALA A 425 -59.41 -31.55 41.78
N LEU A 426 -58.38 -31.91 41.01
CA LEU A 426 -57.04 -31.98 41.53
C LEU A 426 -56.45 -30.59 41.83
N MET A 427 -56.73 -29.59 41.00
CA MET A 427 -56.31 -28.20 41.23
C MET A 427 -56.95 -27.63 42.47
N GLU A 428 -58.27 -27.82 42.67
CA GLU A 428 -59.00 -27.33 43.82
C GLU A 428 -58.53 -28.03 45.10
N ARG A 429 -58.31 -29.33 45.07
CA ARG A 429 -57.99 -30.11 46.29
C ARG A 429 -56.58 -29.92 46.80
N PHE A 430 -55.57 -29.86 45.87
CA PHE A 430 -54.14 -29.83 46.21
C PHE A 430 -53.50 -28.49 45.96
N GLY A 431 -54.21 -27.48 45.41
CA GLY A 431 -53.65 -26.17 45.07
C GLY A 431 -52.70 -26.25 43.89
N LEU A 432 -52.86 -27.23 42.98
CA LEU A 432 -51.99 -27.46 41.82
C LEU A 432 -52.30 -26.47 40.69
N SER A 433 -51.29 -26.14 39.95
CA SER A 433 -51.48 -25.40 38.68
C SER A 433 -52.11 -26.29 37.63
N GLU A 434 -52.70 -25.70 36.55
CA GLU A 434 -53.24 -26.43 35.43
C GLU A 434 -52.19 -27.32 34.74
N VAL A 435 -50.93 -26.81 34.64
CA VAL A 435 -49.80 -27.54 34.07
C VAL A 435 -49.46 -28.78 34.91
N GLN A 436 -49.42 -28.63 36.26
CA GLN A 436 -49.17 -29.74 37.18
C GLN A 436 -50.30 -30.75 37.11
N ALA A 437 -51.56 -30.33 37.18
CA ALA A 437 -52.72 -31.20 37.09
C ALA A 437 -52.75 -31.96 35.75
N THR A 438 -52.40 -31.29 34.65
CA THR A 438 -52.27 -31.91 33.34
C THR A 438 -51.21 -32.99 33.30
N ALA A 439 -50.06 -32.71 33.87
CA ALA A 439 -48.92 -33.64 33.92
C ALA A 439 -49.28 -34.87 34.80
N ILE A 440 -49.97 -34.68 35.89
CA ILE A 440 -50.41 -35.75 36.79
C ILE A 440 -51.44 -36.65 36.09
N VAL A 441 -52.42 -36.11 35.39
CA VAL A 441 -53.41 -36.86 34.64
C VAL A 441 -52.78 -37.69 33.51
N GLN A 442 -51.71 -37.20 32.91
CA GLN A 442 -50.97 -37.89 31.84
C GLN A 442 -49.88 -38.80 32.38
N MET A 443 -49.67 -38.88 33.70
CA MET A 443 -48.60 -39.68 34.31
C MET A 443 -48.84 -41.18 34.08
N GLN A 444 -47.79 -41.87 33.66
CA GLN A 444 -47.79 -43.31 33.48
C GLN A 444 -47.79 -44.01 34.84
N LEU A 445 -48.60 -45.08 35.00
CA LEU A 445 -48.75 -45.82 36.25
C LEU A 445 -47.40 -46.38 36.78
N GLY A 446 -46.44 -46.72 35.91
CA GLY A 446 -45.10 -47.16 36.31
C GLY A 446 -44.31 -46.10 37.14
N ARG A 447 -44.65 -44.80 37.03
CA ARG A 447 -44.00 -43.74 37.81
C ARG A 447 -44.48 -43.66 39.26
N LEU A 448 -45.43 -44.44 39.64
CA LEU A 448 -45.99 -44.52 41.01
C LEU A 448 -45.20 -45.44 41.94
N THR A 449 -44.15 -46.11 41.44
CA THR A 449 -43.32 -47.00 42.24
C THR A 449 -42.36 -46.21 43.17
N GLY A 450 -42.01 -46.78 44.36
CA GLY A 450 -41.14 -46.12 45.32
C GLY A 450 -39.75 -45.75 44.73
N MET A 451 -39.19 -46.64 43.91
CA MET A 451 -37.92 -46.32 43.21
C MET A 451 -38.01 -45.12 42.27
N GLU A 452 -39.14 -44.88 41.62
CA GLU A 452 -39.34 -43.71 40.76
C GLU A 452 -39.55 -42.43 41.59
N ARG A 453 -40.12 -42.54 42.82
CA ARG A 453 -40.22 -41.41 43.75
C ARG A 453 -38.83 -40.85 44.13
N ASP A 454 -37.92 -41.76 44.49
CA ASP A 454 -36.55 -41.34 44.87
C ASP A 454 -35.84 -40.66 43.68
N LYS A 455 -35.99 -41.17 42.46
CA LYS A 455 -35.47 -40.50 41.26
C LYS A 455 -36.08 -39.14 41.01
N ILE A 456 -37.38 -38.94 41.24
CA ILE A 456 -38.07 -37.68 41.09
C ILE A 456 -37.53 -36.66 42.10
N LEU A 457 -37.31 -37.09 43.34
CA LEU A 457 -36.75 -36.26 44.41
C LEU A 457 -35.28 -35.89 44.12
N GLU A 458 -34.50 -36.84 43.65
CA GLU A 458 -33.12 -36.53 43.22
C GLU A 458 -33.08 -35.54 42.05
N GLU A 459 -33.89 -35.75 40.98
CA GLU A 459 -34.01 -34.83 39.87
C GLU A 459 -34.44 -33.42 40.34
N LEU A 460 -35.45 -33.33 41.23
CA LEU A 460 -35.95 -32.05 41.78
C LEU A 460 -34.89 -31.32 42.59
N ASN A 461 -34.11 -32.05 43.43
CA ASN A 461 -33.02 -31.44 44.17
C ASN A 461 -31.91 -30.96 43.29
N ALA A 462 -31.52 -31.74 42.26
CA ALA A 462 -30.53 -31.34 41.28
C ALA A 462 -30.97 -30.06 40.50
N LEU A 463 -32.26 -29.99 40.11
CA LEU A 463 -32.81 -28.81 39.44
C LEU A 463 -32.83 -27.59 40.36
N ARG A 464 -33.16 -27.74 41.69
CA ARG A 464 -33.11 -26.63 42.63
C ARG A 464 -31.71 -26.06 42.80
N ILE A 465 -30.68 -26.91 42.84
CA ILE A 465 -29.28 -26.47 42.87
C ILE A 465 -28.97 -25.71 41.57
N LYS A 466 -29.31 -26.28 40.41
CA LYS A 466 -29.11 -25.64 39.12
C LYS A 466 -29.86 -24.29 38.99
N ILE A 467 -31.07 -24.21 39.48
CA ILE A 467 -31.85 -22.94 39.49
C ILE A 467 -31.14 -21.88 40.35
N ALA A 468 -30.63 -22.25 41.52
CA ALA A 468 -29.89 -21.33 42.37
C ALA A 468 -28.59 -20.85 41.70
N GLU A 469 -27.84 -21.76 41.01
CA GLU A 469 -26.66 -21.41 40.27
C GLU A 469 -26.97 -20.44 39.11
N LEU A 470 -28.01 -20.75 38.30
CA LEU A 470 -28.41 -19.89 37.17
C LEU A 470 -28.90 -18.50 37.65
N GLN A 471 -29.60 -18.45 38.80
CA GLN A 471 -30.00 -17.18 39.41
C GLN A 471 -28.81 -16.37 39.92
N ALA A 472 -27.79 -17.04 40.48
CA ALA A 472 -26.57 -16.38 40.92
C ALA A 472 -25.81 -15.78 39.69
N ILE A 473 -25.69 -16.52 38.57
CA ILE A 473 -25.09 -16.03 37.36
C ILE A 473 -25.82 -14.79 36.81
N LEU A 474 -27.15 -14.80 36.82
CA LEU A 474 -27.95 -13.64 36.38
C LEU A 474 -27.87 -12.44 37.31
N GLY A 475 -27.54 -12.67 38.58
CA GLY A 475 -27.40 -11.62 39.60
C GLY A 475 -26.06 -10.94 39.65
N ASP A 476 -25.03 -11.52 39.04
CA ASP A 476 -23.65 -11.02 39.10
C ASP A 476 -22.98 -11.03 37.70
N GLU A 477 -22.72 -9.83 37.19
CA GLU A 477 -22.05 -9.63 35.89
C GLU A 477 -20.67 -10.26 35.86
N SER A 478 -19.98 -10.31 37.00
CA SER A 478 -18.63 -10.90 37.04
C SER A 478 -18.67 -12.40 36.75
N LEU A 479 -19.72 -13.11 37.17
CA LEU A 479 -19.89 -14.53 36.83
C LEU A 479 -20.18 -14.75 35.37
N VAL A 480 -20.95 -13.86 34.71
CA VAL A 480 -21.18 -13.92 33.26
C VAL A 480 -19.88 -13.74 32.52
N LEU A 481 -19.04 -12.76 32.88
CA LEU A 481 -17.76 -12.52 32.27
C LEU A 481 -16.77 -13.68 32.50
N ASN A 482 -16.81 -14.32 33.65
CA ASN A 482 -16.00 -15.51 33.93
C ASN A 482 -16.39 -16.68 32.99
N ILE A 483 -17.69 -16.88 32.72
CA ILE A 483 -18.15 -17.88 31.78
C ILE A 483 -17.61 -17.55 30.36
N VAL A 484 -17.61 -16.29 29.91
CA VAL A 484 -17.02 -15.88 28.64
C VAL A 484 -15.55 -16.31 28.58
N LYS A 485 -14.78 -16.05 29.65
CA LYS A 485 -13.35 -16.41 29.71
C LYS A 485 -13.14 -17.94 29.67
N GLU A 486 -13.95 -18.69 30.41
CA GLU A 486 -13.86 -20.16 30.43
C GLU A 486 -14.16 -20.75 29.04
N GLU A 487 -15.19 -20.27 28.36
CA GLU A 487 -15.56 -20.71 27.02
C GLU A 487 -14.49 -20.36 26.00
N LEU A 488 -13.94 -19.14 26.03
CA LEU A 488 -12.83 -18.73 25.15
C LEU A 488 -11.55 -19.54 25.40
N SER A 489 -11.24 -19.83 26.67
CA SER A 489 -10.09 -20.65 27.04
C SER A 489 -10.26 -22.10 26.55
N GLU A 490 -11.48 -22.64 26.62
CA GLU A 490 -11.79 -23.99 26.07
C GLU A 490 -11.63 -24.01 24.54
N ILE A 491 -12.16 -23.00 23.84
CA ILE A 491 -12.06 -22.85 22.39
C ILE A 491 -10.60 -22.71 21.96
N SER A 492 -9.84 -21.86 22.67
CA SER A 492 -8.40 -21.70 22.42
C SER A 492 -7.66 -23.04 22.56
N ARG A 493 -7.91 -23.79 23.66
CA ARG A 493 -7.29 -25.12 23.89
C ARG A 493 -7.65 -26.14 22.81
N LYS A 494 -8.89 -26.08 22.26
CA LYS A 494 -9.44 -27.10 21.32
C LYS A 494 -9.05 -26.85 19.89
N TYR A 495 -8.94 -25.57 19.46
CA TYR A 495 -8.79 -25.20 18.04
C TYR A 495 -7.59 -24.34 17.72
N ALA A 496 -6.87 -23.78 18.70
CA ALA A 496 -5.73 -22.94 18.43
C ALA A 496 -4.56 -23.74 17.88
N ASP A 497 -3.89 -23.13 16.93
CA ASP A 497 -2.67 -23.63 16.31
C ASP A 497 -1.55 -22.57 16.43
N GLU A 498 -0.38 -22.89 15.92
CA GLU A 498 0.74 -21.96 15.91
C GLU A 498 0.53 -20.84 14.85
N ARG A 499 1.14 -19.70 15.10
CA ARG A 499 1.16 -18.61 14.15
C ARG A 499 1.87 -19.03 12.85
N ARG A 500 1.25 -18.73 11.72
CA ARG A 500 1.79 -19.00 10.38
C ARG A 500 2.63 -17.83 9.87
N THR A 501 2.17 -16.60 10.06
CA THR A 501 2.83 -15.37 9.59
C THR A 501 3.87 -14.92 10.59
N SER A 502 5.13 -14.78 10.19
CA SER A 502 6.16 -14.18 11.02
C SER A 502 6.10 -12.65 10.95
N ILE A 503 6.48 -12.01 12.07
CA ILE A 503 6.57 -10.54 12.15
C ILE A 503 8.04 -10.22 12.38
N GLU A 504 8.68 -9.63 11.39
CA GLU A 504 10.04 -9.16 11.52
C GLU A 504 10.02 -7.73 12.04
N ASN A 505 10.74 -7.52 13.15
CA ASN A 505 11.06 -6.19 13.59
C ASN A 505 12.15 -5.70 12.62
N VAL A 506 11.75 -4.90 11.69
CA VAL A 506 12.71 -4.04 11.02
C VAL A 506 13.18 -3.10 12.11
N SER A 507 14.40 -3.31 12.59
CA SER A 507 15.05 -2.48 13.60
C SER A 507 15.18 -1.07 13.05
N GLY A 508 14.32 -0.15 13.57
CA GLY A 508 13.99 1.09 12.89
C GLY A 508 13.29 0.79 11.56
N GLU A 509 12.50 1.66 11.04
CA GLU A 509 12.22 1.65 9.60
C GLU A 509 13.61 1.77 8.94
N VAL A 510 14.28 0.63 8.74
CA VAL A 510 15.45 0.59 7.87
C VAL A 510 14.82 0.76 6.50
N ASP A 511 14.61 2.00 6.14
CA ASP A 511 14.55 2.37 4.76
C ASP A 511 15.76 1.68 4.12
N ILE A 512 15.64 1.23 2.90
CA ILE A 512 16.78 0.75 2.10
C ILE A 512 17.95 1.76 2.22
N GLU A 513 17.65 2.99 2.54
CA GLU A 513 18.57 4.07 2.90
C GLU A 513 19.57 3.72 4.00
N ASP A 514 19.12 3.14 5.12
CA ASP A 514 19.99 2.84 6.26
C ASP A 514 20.97 1.66 6.02
N LEU A 515 20.76 0.91 4.93
CA LEU A 515 21.66 -0.18 4.51
C LEU A 515 22.70 0.27 3.47
N ILE A 516 22.56 1.48 2.94
CA ILE A 516 23.45 2.06 1.95
C ILE A 516 24.30 3.09 2.68
N PRO A 517 25.64 3.00 2.64
CA PRO A 517 26.48 4.02 3.25
C PRO A 517 26.18 5.39 2.60
N GLU A 518 26.15 6.43 3.41
CA GLU A 518 25.98 7.80 2.94
C GLU A 518 27.30 8.24 2.28
N GLU A 519 27.34 8.20 0.96
CA GLU A 519 28.48 8.54 0.14
C GLU A 519 28.14 9.62 -0.88
N ASN A 520 29.06 10.52 -1.12
CA ASN A 520 28.93 11.49 -2.20
C ASN A 520 29.15 10.82 -3.56
N SER A 521 28.22 10.97 -4.45
CA SER A 521 28.25 10.39 -5.78
C SER A 521 28.07 11.45 -6.86
N VAL A 522 28.82 11.34 -7.95
CA VAL A 522 28.62 12.12 -9.16
C VAL A 522 27.55 11.47 -10.00
N ILE A 523 26.47 12.18 -10.24
CA ILE A 523 25.40 11.76 -11.15
C ILE A 523 25.59 12.48 -12.48
N THR A 524 25.58 11.73 -13.58
CA THR A 524 25.69 12.28 -14.92
C THR A 524 24.50 11.86 -15.77
N LEU A 525 23.93 12.80 -16.54
CA LEU A 525 22.87 12.57 -17.51
C LEU A 525 23.38 13.01 -18.89
N THR A 526 23.20 12.16 -19.89
CA THR A 526 23.57 12.48 -21.26
C THR A 526 22.39 13.04 -22.06
N HIS A 527 22.68 13.69 -23.18
CA HIS A 527 21.70 14.26 -24.11
C HIS A 527 20.68 13.24 -24.64
N PHE A 528 21.06 11.97 -24.78
CA PHE A 528 20.15 10.88 -25.17
C PHE A 528 19.51 10.18 -23.95
N GLY A 529 19.67 10.77 -22.74
CA GLY A 529 18.99 10.29 -21.54
C GLY A 529 19.65 9.08 -20.88
N TYR A 530 20.96 8.85 -21.05
CA TYR A 530 21.68 7.86 -20.26
C TYR A 530 22.12 8.47 -18.95
N ILE A 531 21.77 7.81 -17.85
CA ILE A 531 22.10 8.24 -16.50
C ILE A 531 22.96 7.19 -15.80
N LYS A 532 23.89 7.64 -14.99
CA LYS A 532 24.72 6.79 -14.12
C LYS A 532 25.14 7.53 -12.86
N ARG A 533 25.50 6.77 -11.85
CA ARG A 533 26.08 7.21 -10.60
C ARG A 533 27.52 6.67 -10.51
N ILE A 534 28.45 7.50 -10.03
CA ILE A 534 29.86 7.16 -9.84
C ILE A 534 30.28 7.75 -8.50
N ALA A 535 31.12 7.06 -7.72
CA ALA A 535 31.70 7.63 -6.50
C ALA A 535 32.50 8.91 -6.81
N ALA A 536 32.36 9.96 -5.99
CA ALA A 536 32.90 11.29 -6.28
C ALA A 536 34.42 11.33 -6.33
N ASP A 537 35.11 10.42 -5.63
CA ASP A 537 36.57 10.26 -5.58
C ASP A 537 37.21 9.77 -6.91
N THR A 538 36.39 9.30 -7.84
CA THR A 538 36.86 8.77 -9.13
C THR A 538 37.46 9.85 -10.05
N TYR A 539 37.12 11.15 -9.83
CA TYR A 539 37.61 12.26 -10.64
C TYR A 539 38.70 13.05 -9.93
N ARG A 540 40.00 12.89 -10.37
CA ARG A 540 41.16 13.60 -9.79
C ARG A 540 41.23 15.05 -10.27
N THR A 541 41.71 15.93 -9.41
CA THR A 541 41.95 17.37 -9.74
C THR A 541 43.10 17.51 -10.75
N GLN A 542 42.93 18.36 -11.74
CA GLN A 542 43.93 18.68 -12.76
C GLN A 542 44.23 20.18 -12.82
N GLY A 543 45.41 20.57 -13.35
CA GLY A 543 45.74 21.98 -13.54
C GLY A 543 44.95 22.66 -14.68
N ARG A 544 44.87 23.99 -14.67
CA ARG A 544 44.24 24.81 -15.71
C ARG A 544 44.87 24.46 -17.09
N SER A 545 44.02 24.39 -18.13
CA SER A 545 44.35 24.04 -19.53
C SER A 545 44.78 22.57 -19.73
N GLY A 546 44.47 21.66 -18.78
CA GLY A 546 44.67 20.22 -18.98
C GLY A 546 43.79 19.64 -20.07
N ARG A 547 44.18 18.47 -20.60
CA ARG A 547 43.40 17.73 -21.65
C ARG A 547 42.19 17.00 -21.14
N GLY A 548 42.04 16.85 -19.80
CA GLY A 548 40.97 16.11 -19.19
C GLY A 548 41.09 14.58 -19.34
N VAL A 549 40.13 13.86 -18.74
CA VAL A 549 40.02 12.40 -18.85
C VAL A 549 38.68 12.01 -19.48
N ALA A 550 38.64 10.91 -20.23
CA ALA A 550 37.41 10.43 -20.84
C ALA A 550 36.41 10.02 -19.74
N GLY A 551 35.30 10.74 -19.65
CA GLY A 551 34.24 10.47 -18.69
C GLY A 551 33.25 9.41 -19.16
N MET A 552 33.26 9.04 -20.47
CA MET A 552 32.27 8.11 -21.01
C MET A 552 32.70 7.55 -22.37
N THR A 553 32.38 6.28 -22.67
CA THR A 553 32.56 5.69 -24.01
C THR A 553 31.47 6.18 -24.96
N ARG A 554 31.84 6.78 -26.04
CA ARG A 554 31.00 7.50 -27.00
C ARG A 554 30.15 6.56 -27.88
N LYS A 555 28.84 6.87 -28.07
CA LYS A 555 28.14 6.66 -29.34
C LYS A 555 28.26 7.94 -30.15
N GLU A 556 28.32 7.85 -31.49
CA GLU A 556 28.28 9.04 -32.33
C GLU A 556 27.14 9.95 -31.90
N ASP A 557 27.43 11.22 -31.59
CA ASP A 557 26.53 12.31 -31.22
C ASP A 557 25.94 12.33 -29.78
N ASP A 558 26.37 11.50 -28.80
CA ASP A 558 25.90 11.60 -27.38
C ASP A 558 26.95 12.30 -26.50
N PHE A 559 26.52 13.20 -25.60
CA PHE A 559 27.37 13.95 -24.68
C PHE A 559 26.67 14.13 -23.30
N VAL A 560 27.45 14.41 -22.27
CA VAL A 560 26.89 14.67 -20.92
C VAL A 560 26.27 16.07 -20.91
N GLU A 561 25.03 16.17 -20.59
CA GLU A 561 24.25 17.42 -20.58
C GLU A 561 24.15 18.01 -19.16
N GLU A 562 23.95 17.15 -18.14
CA GLU A 562 23.91 17.57 -16.74
C GLU A 562 24.77 16.67 -15.85
N MET A 563 25.39 17.27 -14.86
CA MET A 563 26.18 16.60 -13.84
C MET A 563 26.10 17.35 -12.53
N PHE A 564 25.99 16.63 -11.41
CA PHE A 564 26.06 17.18 -10.06
C PHE A 564 26.53 16.13 -9.06
N VAL A 565 26.94 16.57 -7.89
CA VAL A 565 27.25 15.72 -6.74
C VAL A 565 26.08 15.72 -5.79
N ALA A 566 25.68 14.54 -5.31
CA ALA A 566 24.60 14.36 -4.34
C ALA A 566 24.94 13.23 -3.40
N SER A 567 24.40 13.26 -2.15
CA SER A 567 24.44 12.13 -1.25
C SER A 567 23.65 10.95 -1.81
N SER A 568 24.10 9.73 -1.55
CA SER A 568 23.37 8.51 -1.91
C SER A 568 21.91 8.53 -1.41
N HIS A 569 21.62 9.23 -0.32
CA HIS A 569 20.31 9.32 0.31
C HIS A 569 19.42 10.48 -0.18
N ASP A 570 19.93 11.38 -1.00
CA ASP A 570 19.17 12.50 -1.51
C ASP A 570 18.07 12.06 -2.49
N TYR A 571 16.98 12.82 -2.53
CA TYR A 571 16.01 12.74 -3.62
C TYR A 571 16.55 13.46 -4.85
N VAL A 572 16.41 12.86 -6.01
CA VAL A 572 16.66 13.47 -7.29
C VAL A 572 15.32 13.69 -7.99
N LEU A 573 14.99 14.96 -8.21
CA LEU A 573 13.83 15.37 -9.00
C LEU A 573 14.24 15.56 -10.44
N PHE A 574 13.56 14.87 -11.33
CA PHE A 574 13.73 14.98 -12.77
C PHE A 574 12.60 15.81 -13.35
N VAL A 575 12.92 16.90 -14.00
CA VAL A 575 11.92 17.75 -14.63
C VAL A 575 12.13 17.72 -16.13
N THR A 576 11.09 17.37 -16.89
CA THR A 576 11.16 17.26 -18.34
C THR A 576 11.00 18.61 -19.03
N GLU A 577 11.44 18.72 -20.27
CA GLU A 577 11.25 19.91 -21.12
C GLU A 577 9.76 20.28 -21.25
N SER A 578 8.85 19.32 -21.16
CA SER A 578 7.40 19.53 -21.21
C SER A 578 6.81 20.04 -19.90
N GLY A 579 7.61 20.08 -18.82
CA GLY A 579 7.19 20.54 -17.50
C GLY A 579 6.56 19.46 -16.60
N LYS A 580 6.77 18.17 -16.86
CA LYS A 580 6.46 17.08 -15.95
C LYS A 580 7.62 16.84 -14.98
N MET A 581 7.33 16.40 -13.77
CA MET A 581 8.31 16.11 -12.72
C MET A 581 8.18 14.67 -12.22
N PHE A 582 9.32 13.99 -12.06
CA PHE A 582 9.47 12.65 -11.50
C PHE A 582 10.45 12.69 -10.33
N ARG A 583 10.47 11.64 -9.51
CA ARG A 583 11.33 11.54 -8.33
C ARG A 583 11.94 10.14 -8.22
N LEU A 584 13.24 10.08 -7.95
CA LEU A 584 13.98 8.89 -7.52
C LEU A 584 14.85 9.24 -6.31
N ARG A 585 15.29 8.22 -5.57
CA ARG A 585 16.41 8.34 -4.64
C ARG A 585 17.73 8.23 -5.40
N CYS A 586 18.78 8.87 -4.92
CA CYS A 586 20.09 8.82 -5.58
C CYS A 586 20.62 7.38 -5.70
N PHE A 587 20.46 6.55 -4.67
CA PHE A 587 20.85 5.14 -4.69
C PHE A 587 20.06 4.27 -5.66
N GLU A 588 18.86 4.68 -6.11
CA GLU A 588 18.08 3.98 -7.13
C GLU A 588 18.68 4.16 -8.54
N ILE A 589 19.60 5.13 -8.72
CA ILE A 589 20.34 5.34 -9.96
C ILE A 589 21.46 4.29 -10.03
N PRO A 590 21.53 3.48 -11.09
CA PRO A 590 22.52 2.42 -11.21
C PRO A 590 23.95 2.94 -11.17
N GLU A 591 24.78 2.32 -10.36
CA GLU A 591 26.21 2.58 -10.31
C GLU A 591 26.89 2.02 -11.57
N SER A 592 27.86 2.73 -12.08
CA SER A 592 28.57 2.32 -13.30
C SER A 592 30.01 2.80 -13.27
N SER A 593 30.90 2.12 -13.97
CA SER A 593 32.29 2.57 -14.12
C SER A 593 32.37 3.90 -14.87
N ARG A 594 33.49 4.61 -14.71
CA ARG A 594 33.73 5.92 -15.31
C ARG A 594 33.46 5.94 -16.84
N THR A 595 33.90 4.94 -17.56
CA THR A 595 33.76 4.84 -19.01
C THR A 595 32.50 4.19 -19.50
N ALA A 596 31.67 3.59 -18.59
CA ALA A 596 30.43 2.95 -18.96
C ALA A 596 29.38 3.97 -19.40
N LYS A 597 28.49 3.53 -20.29
CA LYS A 597 27.44 4.35 -20.87
C LYS A 597 26.33 4.73 -19.88
N GLY A 598 26.12 3.93 -18.82
CA GLY A 598 25.01 4.06 -17.91
C GLY A 598 23.69 3.44 -18.42
N THR A 599 22.62 3.66 -17.70
CA THR A 599 21.26 3.15 -17.97
C THR A 599 20.40 4.25 -18.59
N ASN A 600 19.61 3.93 -19.60
CA ASN A 600 18.70 4.93 -20.16
C ASN A 600 17.59 5.26 -19.15
N ILE A 601 17.33 6.54 -18.94
CA ILE A 601 16.40 7.06 -17.93
C ILE A 601 14.96 6.59 -18.14
N VAL A 602 14.56 6.27 -19.38
CA VAL A 602 13.24 5.69 -19.67
C VAL A 602 13.03 4.31 -19.06
N ASN A 603 14.11 3.62 -18.65
CA ASN A 603 14.05 2.37 -17.92
C ASN A 603 13.83 2.58 -16.42
N LEU A 604 14.11 3.77 -15.91
CA LEU A 604 13.95 4.14 -14.51
C LEU A 604 12.65 4.94 -14.27
N LEU A 605 12.28 5.79 -15.22
CA LEU A 605 11.13 6.68 -15.15
C LEU A 605 10.17 6.43 -16.33
N PRO A 606 8.85 6.50 -16.12
CA PRO A 606 7.85 6.35 -17.19
C PRO A 606 7.74 7.64 -18.03
N ILE A 607 8.79 7.98 -18.75
CA ILE A 607 8.88 9.15 -19.63
C ILE A 607 8.39 8.76 -21.02
N GLU A 608 7.69 9.67 -21.71
CA GLU A 608 7.22 9.44 -23.07
C GLU A 608 8.39 9.38 -24.07
N SER A 609 8.23 8.58 -25.12
CA SER A 609 9.30 8.43 -26.13
C SER A 609 9.61 9.77 -26.80
N GLY A 610 10.88 10.19 -26.73
CA GLY A 610 11.35 11.46 -27.29
C GLY A 610 11.28 12.67 -26.36
N GLU A 611 10.75 12.52 -25.13
CA GLU A 611 10.76 13.56 -24.10
C GLU A 611 12.12 13.60 -23.41
N LYS A 612 12.68 14.83 -23.21
CA LYS A 612 13.98 15.05 -22.60
C LYS A 612 13.86 15.61 -21.18
N ILE A 613 14.87 15.37 -20.36
CA ILE A 613 15.02 16.00 -19.04
C ILE A 613 15.62 17.39 -19.23
N ALA A 614 14.96 18.41 -18.70
CA ALA A 614 15.40 19.79 -18.73
C ALA A 614 16.20 20.18 -17.50
N ALA A 615 15.99 19.52 -16.38
CA ALA A 615 16.73 19.80 -15.14
C ALA A 615 16.65 18.62 -14.17
N MET A 616 17.73 18.41 -13.44
CA MET A 616 17.79 17.55 -12.27
C MET A 616 18.06 18.39 -11.01
N ILE A 617 17.36 18.08 -9.91
CA ILE A 617 17.51 18.75 -8.64
C ILE A 617 17.65 17.72 -7.55
N HIS A 618 18.71 17.77 -6.79
CA HIS A 618 18.85 16.96 -5.58
C HIS A 618 18.37 17.75 -4.36
N LEU A 619 17.74 17.04 -3.42
CA LEU A 619 17.28 17.59 -2.15
C LEU A 619 17.08 16.48 -1.12
N ARG A 620 17.29 16.83 0.15
CA ARG A 620 17.19 15.87 1.26
C ARG A 620 15.75 15.61 1.69
N ASP A 621 14.89 16.64 1.66
CA ASP A 621 13.49 16.55 2.08
C ASP A 621 12.58 17.40 1.19
N LEU A 622 11.35 16.90 0.97
CA LEU A 622 10.28 17.58 0.22
C LEU A 622 9.30 18.36 1.11
N ASP A 623 9.38 18.19 2.43
CA ASP A 623 8.41 18.72 3.38
C ASP A 623 8.80 20.11 3.94
N ASP A 624 9.87 20.69 3.44
CA ASP A 624 10.33 22.01 3.84
C ASP A 624 9.35 23.10 3.37
N GLU A 625 8.67 23.74 4.32
CA GLU A 625 7.69 24.80 4.05
C GLU A 625 8.32 26.15 3.65
N GLU A 626 9.60 26.34 3.93
CA GLU A 626 10.32 27.61 3.65
C GLU A 626 10.95 27.60 2.26
N LYS A 627 11.07 26.44 1.61
CA LYS A 627 11.70 26.31 0.29
C LYS A 627 10.72 26.42 -0.87
N TYR A 628 11.27 26.90 -1.98
CA TYR A 628 10.57 27.09 -3.23
C TYR A 628 11.34 26.46 -4.39
N LEU A 629 10.60 25.99 -5.40
CA LEU A 629 11.16 25.69 -6.71
C LEU A 629 10.90 26.85 -7.65
N VAL A 630 11.97 27.42 -8.16
CA VAL A 630 11.92 28.46 -9.19
C VAL A 630 12.31 27.86 -10.54
N MET A 631 11.46 28.06 -11.52
CA MET A 631 11.57 27.49 -12.87
C MET A 631 11.71 28.62 -13.88
N ALA A 632 12.60 28.45 -14.85
CA ALA A 632 12.80 29.39 -15.94
C ALA A 632 12.62 28.71 -17.29
N THR A 633 11.98 29.40 -18.26
CA THR A 633 11.78 28.88 -19.62
C THR A 633 12.73 29.53 -20.63
N GLU A 634 12.98 28.88 -21.74
CA GLU A 634 13.83 29.41 -22.85
C GLU A 634 13.35 30.77 -23.36
N ARG A 635 12.04 31.03 -23.33
CA ARG A 635 11.45 32.33 -23.73
C ARG A 635 11.43 33.39 -22.63
N GLY A 636 12.13 33.11 -21.50
CA GLY A 636 12.36 34.08 -20.44
C GLY A 636 11.19 34.28 -19.47
N LEU A 637 10.32 33.27 -19.30
CA LEU A 637 9.34 33.25 -18.23
C LEU A 637 9.96 32.66 -16.96
N VAL A 638 9.51 33.12 -15.78
CA VAL A 638 9.93 32.61 -14.48
C VAL A 638 8.72 32.33 -13.62
N LYS A 639 8.77 31.23 -12.89
CA LYS A 639 7.74 30.79 -11.98
C LYS A 639 8.34 30.39 -10.63
N ARG A 640 7.72 30.79 -9.52
CA ARG A 640 8.06 30.37 -8.16
C ARG A 640 6.90 29.59 -7.56
N THR A 641 7.16 28.42 -6.97
CA THR A 641 6.15 27.55 -6.36
C THR A 641 6.72 26.97 -5.07
N LYS A 642 5.92 26.90 -3.99
CA LYS A 642 6.34 26.25 -2.73
C LYS A 642 6.70 24.78 -2.97
N LEU A 643 7.81 24.30 -2.36
CA LEU A 643 8.30 22.92 -2.48
C LEU A 643 7.25 21.91 -2.05
N THR A 644 6.51 22.20 -1.00
CA THR A 644 5.43 21.34 -0.46
C THR A 644 4.31 21.03 -1.44
N GLN A 645 4.11 21.83 -2.50
CA GLN A 645 3.15 21.48 -3.57
C GLN A 645 3.59 20.30 -4.44
N TYR A 646 4.84 19.87 -4.33
CA TYR A 646 5.45 18.73 -5.02
C TYR A 646 5.65 17.50 -4.13
N ARG A 647 5.13 17.50 -2.89
CA ARG A 647 5.25 16.41 -1.91
C ARG A 647 4.77 15.06 -2.46
N ASN A 648 3.67 15.05 -3.19
CA ASN A 648 3.00 13.84 -3.65
C ASN A 648 3.25 13.59 -5.15
N ILE A 649 4.51 13.30 -5.53
CA ILE A 649 4.84 12.90 -6.89
C ILE A 649 4.49 11.42 -7.05
N ARG A 650 3.53 11.13 -7.94
CA ARG A 650 3.13 9.76 -8.28
C ARG A 650 4.13 9.14 -9.26
N LYS A 651 4.16 7.81 -9.34
CA LYS A 651 5.02 7.10 -10.31
C LYS A 651 4.82 7.56 -11.77
N ASN A 652 3.62 8.01 -12.14
CA ASN A 652 3.30 8.53 -13.47
C ASN A 652 3.74 9.99 -13.70
N GLY A 653 4.47 10.57 -12.75
CA GLY A 653 4.88 11.96 -12.79
C GLY A 653 3.79 12.94 -12.33
N LEU A 654 4.20 14.20 -12.22
CA LEU A 654 3.38 15.32 -11.77
C LEU A 654 3.62 16.53 -12.69
N ILE A 655 2.59 17.25 -13.14
CA ILE A 655 2.76 18.50 -13.88
C ILE A 655 3.35 19.56 -12.96
N ALA A 656 4.56 20.02 -13.26
CA ALA A 656 5.28 21.03 -12.49
C ALA A 656 5.02 22.46 -12.98
N ILE A 657 4.85 22.65 -14.28
CA ILE A 657 4.57 23.94 -14.91
C ILE A 657 3.74 23.72 -16.18
N ASN A 658 2.80 24.63 -16.50
CA ASN A 658 2.17 24.68 -17.81
C ASN A 658 2.95 25.60 -18.72
N LEU A 659 3.53 25.08 -19.78
CA LEU A 659 4.27 25.84 -20.77
C LEU A 659 3.35 26.46 -21.83
N ARG A 660 3.80 27.55 -22.44
CA ARG A 660 3.14 28.12 -23.64
C ARG A 660 3.55 27.31 -24.87
N GLU A 661 2.73 27.38 -25.90
CA GLU A 661 2.99 26.71 -27.16
C GLU A 661 4.37 27.14 -27.74
N GLY A 662 5.23 26.15 -28.01
CA GLY A 662 6.58 26.36 -28.53
C GLY A 662 7.58 26.91 -27.51
N ASP A 663 7.29 26.90 -26.19
CA ASP A 663 8.26 27.22 -25.14
C ASP A 663 8.73 25.91 -24.46
N ARG A 664 9.93 25.92 -23.87
CA ARG A 664 10.51 24.80 -23.14
C ARG A 664 11.04 25.25 -21.81
N LEU A 665 11.06 24.32 -20.88
CA LEU A 665 11.71 24.52 -19.59
C LEU A 665 13.23 24.51 -19.78
N CYS A 666 13.92 25.57 -19.32
CA CYS A 666 15.36 25.72 -19.43
C CYS A 666 16.09 25.27 -18.16
N ALA A 667 15.61 25.68 -16.99
CA ALA A 667 16.25 25.35 -15.73
C ALA A 667 15.28 25.44 -14.55
N VAL A 668 15.59 24.70 -13.49
CA VAL A 668 14.89 24.71 -12.21
C VAL A 668 15.90 24.85 -11.08
N ARG A 669 15.60 25.65 -10.05
CA ARG A 669 16.46 25.85 -8.88
C ARG A 669 15.64 25.81 -7.59
N LEU A 670 16.25 25.28 -6.56
CA LEU A 670 15.73 25.30 -5.20
C LEU A 670 16.13 26.60 -4.52
N THR A 671 15.19 27.28 -3.84
CA THR A 671 15.42 28.59 -3.21
C THR A 671 14.69 28.66 -1.86
N ASP A 672 15.07 29.66 -1.03
CA ASP A 672 14.48 29.92 0.28
C ASP A 672 13.49 31.10 0.31
N GLY A 673 13.25 31.73 -0.82
CA GLY A 673 12.32 32.89 -0.92
C GLY A 673 12.96 34.27 -0.78
N SER A 674 14.21 34.37 -0.34
CA SER A 674 14.95 35.60 -0.09
C SER A 674 16.07 35.84 -1.11
N ASN A 675 16.34 34.92 -1.98
CA ASN A 675 17.49 34.88 -2.85
C ASN A 675 17.46 35.92 -3.98
N SER A 676 18.65 36.27 -4.47
CA SER A 676 18.85 37.00 -5.71
C SER A 676 18.96 36.03 -6.88
N LEU A 677 18.15 36.25 -7.91
CA LEU A 677 18.05 35.35 -9.07
C LEU A 677 18.65 36.01 -10.30
N MET A 678 19.34 35.22 -11.14
CA MET A 678 19.91 35.72 -12.39
C MET A 678 19.52 34.81 -13.56
N LEU A 679 19.00 35.45 -14.61
CA LEU A 679 18.79 34.84 -15.93
C LEU A 679 19.89 35.33 -16.89
N ALA A 680 20.50 34.39 -17.59
CA ALA A 680 21.50 34.69 -18.61
C ALA A 680 21.08 34.18 -19.98
N THR A 681 21.40 34.92 -21.04
CA THR A 681 21.03 34.58 -22.42
C THR A 681 22.24 34.16 -23.24
N LYS A 682 21.96 33.41 -24.29
CA LYS A 682 22.93 32.91 -25.26
C LYS A 682 23.80 33.99 -25.84
N LYS A 683 23.24 35.15 -26.13
CA LYS A 683 23.93 36.31 -26.70
C LYS A 683 24.58 37.22 -25.63
N GLY A 684 24.81 36.67 -24.43
CA GLY A 684 25.59 37.30 -23.38
C GLY A 684 24.89 38.47 -22.63
N LYS A 685 23.59 38.49 -22.59
CA LYS A 685 22.82 39.36 -21.71
C LYS A 685 22.47 38.68 -20.39
N ALA A 686 22.34 39.45 -19.30
CA ALA A 686 21.85 38.93 -18.02
C ALA A 686 20.98 39.93 -17.27
N VAL A 687 20.02 39.43 -16.49
CA VAL A 687 19.21 40.22 -15.59
C VAL A 687 19.27 39.59 -14.20
N ARG A 688 19.64 40.41 -13.19
CA ARG A 688 19.59 40.03 -11.77
C ARG A 688 18.40 40.72 -11.12
N PHE A 689 17.57 39.99 -10.38
CA PHE A 689 16.38 40.50 -9.67
C PHE A 689 16.14 39.70 -8.38
N MET A 690 15.39 40.27 -7.45
CA MET A 690 15.06 39.59 -6.21
C MET A 690 13.99 38.51 -6.44
N GLU A 691 14.12 37.40 -5.77
CA GLU A 691 13.13 36.33 -5.81
C GLU A 691 11.73 36.79 -5.37
N SER A 692 11.67 37.74 -4.43
CA SER A 692 10.43 38.40 -3.96
C SER A 692 9.64 39.10 -5.06
N ASP A 693 10.30 39.55 -6.15
CA ASP A 693 9.63 40.10 -7.33
C ASP A 693 8.78 39.05 -8.08
N VAL A 694 9.00 37.79 -7.83
CA VAL A 694 8.24 36.68 -8.41
C VAL A 694 7.28 36.14 -7.35
N ARG A 695 6.01 36.55 -7.43
CA ARG A 695 4.99 35.99 -6.50
C ARG A 695 4.94 34.48 -6.52
N ALA A 696 4.71 33.86 -5.37
CA ALA A 696 4.46 32.41 -5.30
C ALA A 696 3.16 32.08 -6.08
N MET A 697 3.22 31.03 -6.91
CA MET A 697 2.16 30.63 -7.81
C MET A 697 1.82 29.15 -7.61
N SER A 698 0.62 28.77 -8.02
CA SER A 698 0.21 27.36 -8.00
C SER A 698 1.05 26.52 -8.96
N ARG A 699 1.11 25.23 -8.71
CA ARG A 699 1.86 24.24 -9.48
C ARG A 699 1.60 24.30 -11.00
N THR A 700 0.37 24.53 -11.42
CA THR A 700 -0.05 24.55 -12.84
C THR A 700 0.02 25.93 -13.50
N ALA A 701 0.57 26.95 -12.85
CA ALA A 701 0.71 28.30 -13.44
C ALA A 701 1.80 28.30 -14.54
N THR A 702 1.67 29.19 -15.52
CA THR A 702 2.63 29.35 -16.63
C THR A 702 3.83 30.24 -16.26
N GLY A 703 3.72 31.07 -15.22
CA GLY A 703 4.78 31.99 -14.81
C GLY A 703 4.58 33.43 -15.29
N VAL A 704 5.58 34.27 -15.00
CA VAL A 704 5.64 35.70 -15.33
C VAL A 704 6.93 36.00 -16.10
N ARG A 705 6.97 37.15 -16.81
CA ARG A 705 8.16 37.50 -17.57
C ARG A 705 9.36 37.82 -16.66
N GLY A 706 10.46 37.08 -16.80
CA GLY A 706 11.74 37.28 -16.12
C GLY A 706 12.67 38.23 -16.88
N ILE A 707 12.86 38.00 -18.19
CA ILE A 707 13.69 38.82 -19.08
C ILE A 707 12.97 39.13 -20.40
N ARG A 708 13.30 40.25 -21.06
CA ARG A 708 12.82 40.59 -22.41
C ARG A 708 13.91 40.22 -23.41
N LEU A 709 13.70 39.22 -24.18
CA LEU A 709 14.56 38.72 -25.24
C LEU A 709 14.40 39.60 -26.50
N LYS A 710 15.45 39.70 -27.34
CA LYS A 710 15.45 40.38 -28.59
C LYS A 710 15.90 39.42 -29.70
N GLY A 711 15.21 39.45 -30.85
CA GLY A 711 15.54 38.63 -32.01
C GLY A 711 15.41 37.15 -31.71
N ASP A 712 16.42 36.39 -32.03
CA ASP A 712 16.57 34.94 -31.85
C ASP A 712 17.29 34.53 -30.55
N ASP A 713 17.47 35.49 -29.58
CA ASP A 713 18.13 35.21 -28.31
C ASP A 713 17.25 34.31 -27.42
N SER A 714 17.86 33.46 -26.62
CA SER A 714 17.20 32.53 -25.70
C SER A 714 17.87 32.54 -24.33
N VAL A 715 17.16 32.16 -23.28
CA VAL A 715 17.73 31.94 -21.95
C VAL A 715 18.47 30.60 -22.00
N VAL A 716 19.72 30.58 -21.57
CA VAL A 716 20.57 29.39 -21.51
C VAL A 716 20.96 29.01 -20.10
N ALA A 717 20.85 29.94 -19.14
CA ALA A 717 21.17 29.67 -17.76
C ALA A 717 20.27 30.46 -16.80
N PHE A 718 19.95 29.82 -15.68
CA PHE A 718 19.27 30.38 -14.56
C PHE A 718 19.99 29.97 -13.28
N THR A 719 20.44 30.93 -12.48
CA THR A 719 21.21 30.68 -11.26
C THR A 719 20.69 31.53 -10.09
N VAL A 720 20.89 31.00 -8.88
CA VAL A 720 20.71 31.71 -7.62
C VAL A 720 22.05 32.36 -7.28
N ILE A 721 22.03 33.59 -6.80
CA ILE A 721 23.22 34.30 -6.40
C ILE A 721 23.14 34.57 -4.89
N HIS A 722 24.16 34.11 -4.17
CA HIS A 722 24.37 34.50 -2.77
C HIS A 722 25.37 35.66 -2.68
N ASP A 723 25.25 36.43 -1.64
CA ASP A 723 26.26 37.48 -1.35
C ASP A 723 27.59 36.74 -1.06
N ASP A 724 28.70 37.31 -1.43
CA ASP A 724 30.06 36.72 -1.35
C ASP A 724 30.43 35.62 -2.36
N GLU A 725 29.57 35.36 -3.37
CA GLU A 725 29.88 34.42 -4.45
C GLU A 725 30.30 35.12 -5.73
N TYR A 726 31.02 34.40 -6.58
CA TYR A 726 31.39 34.86 -7.91
C TYR A 726 30.42 34.27 -8.97
N ILE A 727 30.27 35.03 -10.04
CA ILE A 727 29.53 34.60 -11.22
C ILE A 727 30.53 34.06 -12.26
N MET A 728 30.49 32.75 -12.47
CA MET A 728 31.25 32.10 -13.51
C MET A 728 30.44 32.03 -14.79
N THR A 729 30.99 32.49 -15.89
CA THR A 729 30.37 32.46 -17.22
C THR A 729 31.30 31.69 -18.16
N ILE A 730 30.79 30.69 -18.85
CA ILE A 730 31.52 29.85 -19.80
C ILE A 730 30.86 29.94 -21.17
N THR A 731 31.70 29.93 -22.23
CA THR A 731 31.26 29.92 -23.62
C THR A 731 31.45 28.52 -24.21
N ASP A 732 30.76 28.26 -25.30
CA ASP A 732 30.82 27.01 -26.06
C ASP A 732 32.19 26.66 -26.62
N LYS A 733 33.11 27.65 -26.71
CA LYS A 733 34.49 27.47 -27.16
C LYS A 733 35.53 27.39 -26.04
N GLY A 734 35.09 27.18 -24.78
CA GLY A 734 35.96 26.95 -23.63
C GLY A 734 36.59 28.19 -23.04
N PHE A 735 36.15 29.39 -23.39
CA PHE A 735 36.51 30.62 -22.70
C PHE A 735 35.57 30.88 -21.56
N GLY A 736 36.11 31.44 -20.48
CA GLY A 736 35.31 31.74 -19.32
C GLY A 736 35.87 32.90 -18.49
N LYS A 737 35.05 33.40 -17.59
CA LYS A 737 35.46 34.42 -16.66
C LYS A 737 34.71 34.30 -15.35
N LYS A 738 35.38 34.73 -14.27
CA LYS A 738 34.84 34.85 -12.90
C LYS A 738 34.66 36.32 -12.61
N CYS A 739 33.47 36.75 -12.22
CA CYS A 739 33.15 38.14 -11.87
C CYS A 739 32.52 38.18 -10.49
N GLU A 740 32.80 39.23 -9.70
CA GLU A 740 32.13 39.48 -8.43
C GLU A 740 30.62 39.67 -8.66
N SER A 741 29.78 39.12 -7.79
CA SER A 741 28.33 39.17 -7.89
C SER A 741 27.81 40.61 -7.83
N GLU A 742 28.50 41.50 -7.10
CA GLU A 742 28.18 42.94 -6.95
C GLU A 742 28.24 43.75 -8.27
N GLN A 743 29.00 43.29 -9.24
CA GLN A 743 29.04 43.94 -10.55
C GLN A 743 27.73 43.81 -11.33
N TYR A 744 26.82 42.97 -10.89
CA TYR A 744 25.49 42.74 -11.46
C TYR A 744 24.44 43.42 -10.56
N ARG A 745 24.11 44.67 -10.85
CA ARG A 745 23.10 45.40 -10.07
C ARG A 745 21.73 44.70 -10.12
N ILE A 746 21.04 44.69 -8.99
CA ILE A 746 19.66 44.21 -8.90
C ILE A 746 18.74 45.16 -9.70
N GLN A 747 17.88 44.55 -10.54
CA GLN A 747 16.93 45.26 -11.41
C GLN A 747 15.54 44.67 -11.22
N SER A 748 14.50 45.38 -11.64
CA SER A 748 13.17 44.77 -11.73
C SER A 748 13.15 43.71 -12.83
N ARG A 749 12.47 42.57 -12.56
CA ARG A 749 12.25 41.51 -13.56
C ARG A 749 11.60 42.01 -14.86
N GLY A 750 11.80 41.30 -15.98
CA GLY A 750 11.18 41.61 -17.27
C GLY A 750 11.88 42.72 -18.06
N GLY A 751 13.03 43.23 -17.58
CA GLY A 751 13.91 44.15 -18.30
C GLY A 751 14.69 43.50 -19.44
N SER A 752 15.44 44.28 -20.25
CA SER A 752 16.28 43.80 -21.35
C SER A 752 17.66 43.30 -20.89
N GLY A 753 17.94 43.38 -19.56
CA GLY A 753 19.21 42.94 -18.97
C GLY A 753 20.41 43.83 -19.29
N THR A 754 21.52 43.49 -18.67
CA THR A 754 22.84 44.12 -18.86
C THR A 754 23.74 43.16 -19.63
N ILE A 755 24.86 43.69 -20.17
CA ILE A 755 25.86 42.81 -20.83
C ILE A 755 26.57 42.00 -19.74
N ASN A 756 26.49 40.70 -19.85
CA ASN A 756 27.23 39.72 -19.03
C ASN A 756 28.51 39.30 -19.72
N TYR A 757 28.46 38.96 -21.02
CA TYR A 757 29.58 38.51 -21.82
C TYR A 757 29.52 39.13 -23.19
N ARG A 758 30.68 39.45 -23.80
CA ARG A 758 30.74 39.88 -25.19
C ARG A 758 31.05 38.67 -26.06
N CYS A 759 30.00 38.15 -26.71
CA CYS A 759 30.14 37.05 -27.65
C CYS A 759 30.76 37.52 -28.99
N ASP A 760 31.72 36.80 -29.48
CA ASP A 760 32.37 37.00 -30.79
C ASP A 760 32.68 35.63 -31.46
N GLU A 761 33.04 35.62 -32.72
CA GLU A 761 33.29 34.40 -33.46
C GLU A 761 34.46 33.56 -32.90
N LYS A 762 35.45 34.20 -32.25
CA LYS A 762 36.61 33.52 -31.65
C LYS A 762 36.21 32.84 -30.32
N ARG A 763 35.37 33.44 -29.53
CA ARG A 763 35.03 33.00 -28.14
C ARG A 763 33.72 32.27 -28.06
N GLY A 764 32.87 32.36 -29.07
CA GLY A 764 31.58 31.69 -29.13
C GLY A 764 30.45 32.37 -28.36
N ASP A 765 29.35 31.68 -28.26
CA ASP A 765 28.15 32.09 -27.51
C ASP A 765 28.22 31.58 -26.04
N VAL A 766 27.51 32.19 -25.13
CA VAL A 766 27.43 31.72 -23.74
C VAL A 766 26.68 30.39 -23.72
N CYS A 767 27.28 29.37 -23.12
CA CYS A 767 26.67 28.07 -22.95
C CYS A 767 26.13 27.86 -21.54
N SER A 768 26.81 28.40 -20.49
CA SER A 768 26.32 28.25 -19.09
C SER A 768 26.83 29.38 -18.19
N VAL A 769 26.08 29.64 -17.11
CA VAL A 769 26.42 30.62 -16.07
C VAL A 769 25.99 30.07 -14.72
N ALA A 770 26.86 30.11 -13.71
CA ALA A 770 26.55 29.68 -12.35
C ALA A 770 27.20 30.58 -11.31
N SER A 771 26.66 30.58 -10.10
CA SER A 771 27.29 31.14 -8.90
C SER A 771 28.29 30.13 -8.35
N VAL A 772 29.49 30.55 -7.95
CA VAL A 772 30.59 29.70 -7.52
C VAL A 772 31.38 30.34 -6.40
N ARG A 773 32.08 29.54 -5.57
CA ARG A 773 32.98 29.98 -4.52
C ARG A 773 34.43 29.64 -4.88
N ASP A 774 35.38 30.36 -4.31
CA ASP A 774 36.82 30.10 -4.53
C ASP A 774 37.29 28.75 -3.97
N GLU A 775 36.53 28.22 -2.99
CA GLU A 775 36.79 26.94 -2.32
C GLU A 775 36.35 25.76 -3.17
N ASP A 776 35.46 25.99 -4.12
CA ASP A 776 34.89 24.93 -4.98
C ASP A 776 35.83 24.59 -6.13
N ASP A 777 35.63 23.38 -6.68
CA ASP A 777 36.19 22.96 -7.94
C ASP A 777 35.18 23.11 -9.09
N LEU A 778 35.66 23.40 -10.26
CA LEU A 778 34.85 23.55 -11.47
C LEU A 778 35.02 22.31 -12.35
N MET A 779 33.98 21.62 -12.62
CA MET A 779 33.94 20.52 -13.59
C MET A 779 33.32 21.01 -14.91
N LEU A 780 34.09 20.93 -15.99
CA LEU A 780 33.66 21.29 -17.35
C LEU A 780 33.56 20.03 -18.23
N ILE A 781 32.54 20.03 -19.03
CA ILE A 781 32.24 18.90 -19.92
C ILE A 781 32.09 19.41 -21.34
N SER A 782 32.76 18.75 -22.26
CA SER A 782 32.65 18.99 -23.71
C SER A 782 31.71 17.97 -24.37
N ASP A 783 31.14 18.34 -25.52
CA ASP A 783 30.27 17.48 -26.32
C ASP A 783 30.98 16.24 -26.89
N ASN A 784 32.33 16.24 -26.92
CA ASN A 784 33.11 15.06 -27.23
C ASN A 784 33.37 14.14 -26.03
N GLY A 785 32.74 14.38 -24.84
CA GLY A 785 32.82 13.53 -23.68
C GLY A 785 34.06 13.70 -22.82
N VAL A 786 34.84 14.73 -23.05
CA VAL A 786 36.02 15.08 -22.23
C VAL A 786 35.55 15.87 -21.02
N ILE A 787 35.97 15.44 -19.81
CA ILE A 787 35.66 16.12 -18.55
C ILE A 787 36.98 16.62 -17.94
N ILE A 788 36.99 17.89 -17.50
CA ILE A 788 38.11 18.48 -16.77
C ILE A 788 37.61 19.01 -15.44
N ARG A 789 38.40 18.82 -14.38
CA ARG A 789 38.18 19.37 -13.03
C ARG A 789 39.29 20.35 -12.72
N ILE A 790 38.99 21.62 -12.45
CA ILE A 790 39.96 22.67 -12.15
C ILE A 790 39.52 23.40 -10.88
N ARG A 791 40.43 24.01 -10.17
CA ARG A 791 40.13 24.88 -9.01
C ARG A 791 39.55 26.20 -9.50
N ILE A 792 38.48 26.66 -8.87
CA ILE A 792 37.87 27.97 -9.20
C ILE A 792 38.85 29.11 -8.83
N SER A 793 39.64 28.92 -7.77
CA SER A 793 40.73 29.85 -7.39
C SER A 793 41.74 30.09 -8.49
N ASP A 794 41.99 29.17 -9.45
CA ASP A 794 42.91 29.32 -10.55
C ASP A 794 42.42 30.32 -11.62
N VAL A 795 41.16 30.70 -11.61
CA VAL A 795 40.56 31.70 -12.48
C VAL A 795 40.49 33.04 -11.77
N ASN A 796 41.36 33.97 -12.12
CA ASN A 796 41.38 35.31 -11.47
C ASN A 796 40.08 36.07 -11.72
N PRO A 797 39.55 36.76 -10.67
CA PRO A 797 38.40 37.64 -10.82
C PRO A 797 38.64 38.76 -11.88
N SER A 798 37.62 38.99 -12.67
CA SER A 798 37.71 40.00 -13.75
C SER A 798 36.43 40.83 -13.80
N SER A 799 36.53 42.00 -14.47
CA SER A 799 35.35 42.86 -14.61
C SER A 799 34.32 42.29 -15.59
N ARG A 800 33.06 42.63 -15.41
CA ARG A 800 31.94 42.22 -16.25
C ARG A 800 32.11 42.49 -17.74
N ASN A 801 32.87 43.51 -18.10
CA ASN A 801 33.10 43.93 -19.52
C ASN A 801 34.30 43.27 -20.18
N THR A 802 35.06 42.41 -19.49
CA THR A 802 36.21 41.69 -20.03
C THR A 802 35.79 40.53 -20.90
N LEU A 803 36.75 40.04 -21.70
CA LEU A 803 36.56 38.97 -22.69
C LEU A 803 36.83 37.57 -22.12
N GLY A 804 37.32 37.51 -20.87
CA GLY A 804 37.60 36.23 -20.18
C GLY A 804 38.91 35.58 -20.60
N VAL A 805 39.23 34.42 -20.01
CA VAL A 805 40.42 33.59 -20.26
C VAL A 805 40.00 32.23 -20.79
N ARG A 806 40.93 31.51 -21.36
CA ARG A 806 40.69 30.12 -21.76
C ARG A 806 40.71 29.24 -20.50
N VAL A 807 39.60 28.58 -20.23
CA VAL A 807 39.41 27.70 -19.07
C VAL A 807 39.62 26.25 -19.46
N MET A 808 39.17 25.86 -20.66
CA MET A 808 39.33 24.53 -21.24
C MET A 808 39.81 24.61 -22.70
N ARG A 809 40.73 23.76 -23.11
CA ARG A 809 41.03 23.57 -24.53
C ARG A 809 40.00 22.59 -25.11
N VAL A 810 39.35 23.00 -26.16
CA VAL A 810 38.32 22.22 -26.86
C VAL A 810 38.90 21.89 -28.23
N ASP A 811 38.78 20.64 -28.64
CA ASP A 811 39.23 20.17 -29.97
C ASP A 811 38.44 20.84 -31.09
N ASP A 812 39.06 20.89 -32.32
CA ASP A 812 38.41 21.49 -33.48
C ASP A 812 37.06 20.81 -33.79
N GLY A 813 36.00 21.59 -33.72
CA GLY A 813 34.61 21.13 -33.93
C GLY A 813 33.89 20.69 -32.69
N ALA A 814 34.54 20.51 -31.55
CA ALA A 814 33.90 20.25 -30.26
C ALA A 814 33.48 21.53 -29.55
N ARG A 815 32.58 21.43 -28.56
CA ARG A 815 32.07 22.55 -27.76
C ARG A 815 31.96 22.17 -26.33
N VAL A 816 32.06 23.16 -25.43
CA VAL A 816 31.71 22.97 -24.04
C VAL A 816 30.18 22.87 -23.95
N ALA A 817 29.69 21.77 -23.41
CA ALA A 817 28.28 21.47 -23.27
C ALA A 817 27.72 22.04 -21.94
N ALA A 818 28.40 21.80 -20.82
CA ALA A 818 27.98 22.22 -19.49
C ALA A 818 29.15 22.35 -18.53
N PHE A 819 28.90 23.03 -17.38
CA PHE A 819 29.80 22.99 -16.25
C PHE A 819 29.02 22.92 -14.92
N SER A 820 29.67 22.41 -13.88
CA SER A 820 29.11 22.36 -12.50
C SER A 820 30.19 22.73 -11.50
N ALA A 821 29.83 23.49 -10.45
CA ALA A 821 30.67 23.68 -9.27
C ALA A 821 30.48 22.48 -8.33
N VAL A 822 31.59 22.02 -7.74
CA VAL A 822 31.64 20.85 -6.84
C VAL A 822 32.36 21.26 -5.57
N GLU A 823 31.76 21.03 -4.42
CA GLU A 823 32.38 21.24 -3.11
C GLU A 823 33.64 20.36 -2.98
N ARG A 824 34.69 20.95 -2.43
CA ARG A 824 35.95 20.25 -2.19
C ARG A 824 35.84 19.47 -0.88
N ASP A 825 36.15 18.19 -0.90
CA ASP A 825 36.28 17.34 0.27
C ASP A 825 37.76 17.18 0.64
N GLU A 826 38.25 18.00 1.57
CA GLU A 826 39.68 17.98 2.01
C GLU A 826 40.00 16.72 2.83
N ASP A 827 39.02 16.12 3.51
CA ASP A 827 39.25 14.93 4.35
C ASP A 827 39.40 13.66 3.48
N ALA A 828 38.71 13.56 2.35
CA ALA A 828 38.84 12.43 1.42
C ALA A 828 40.19 12.42 0.68
N GLU A 829 40.83 13.56 0.44
CA GLU A 829 42.18 13.62 -0.15
C GLU A 829 43.25 13.13 0.86
N THR A 830 43.04 13.36 2.16
CA THR A 830 43.97 12.98 3.22
C THR A 830 43.89 11.47 3.52
N GLU A 831 42.70 10.90 3.58
CA GLU A 831 42.51 9.45 3.80
C GLU A 831 42.96 8.60 2.59
N ALA A 832 42.75 9.06 1.36
CA ALA A 832 43.19 8.36 0.16
C ALA A 832 44.73 8.31 0.02
N VAL A 833 45.43 9.33 0.53
CA VAL A 833 46.91 9.38 0.54
C VAL A 833 47.49 8.47 1.61
N GLU A 834 46.79 8.26 2.72
CA GLU A 834 47.26 7.37 3.79
C GLU A 834 47.10 5.87 3.47
N GLN A 835 46.13 5.52 2.59
CA GLN A 835 45.83 4.12 2.23
C GLN A 835 46.66 3.54 1.08
N LEU A 836 47.46 4.34 0.39
CA LEU A 836 48.38 3.86 -0.68
C LEU A 836 49.58 3.18 -0.12
N SER A 837 49.99 2.03 -0.65
CA SER A 837 51.23 1.38 -0.31
C SER A 837 52.44 2.26 -0.70
N GLU A 838 53.59 2.12 0.02
CA GLU A 838 54.78 2.90 -0.30
C GLU A 838 55.29 2.73 -1.74
N GLU A 839 54.99 1.59 -2.37
CA GLU A 839 55.31 1.33 -3.78
C GLU A 839 54.39 2.11 -4.74
N GLU A 840 53.13 2.23 -4.45
CA GLU A 840 52.15 3.02 -5.25
C GLU A 840 52.43 4.52 -5.12
N ARG A 841 52.83 5.00 -3.95
CA ARG A 841 53.31 6.40 -3.76
C ARG A 841 54.56 6.69 -4.62
N ARG A 842 55.55 5.79 -4.64
CA ARG A 842 56.75 5.95 -5.45
C ARG A 842 56.43 5.89 -6.96
N ALA A 843 55.50 5.07 -7.38
CA ALA A 843 55.08 4.99 -8.76
C ALA A 843 54.35 6.28 -9.21
N GLN A 844 53.53 6.87 -8.36
CA GLN A 844 52.84 8.15 -8.61
C GLN A 844 53.80 9.35 -8.61
N GLU A 845 54.80 9.39 -7.72
CA GLU A 845 55.84 10.41 -7.69
C GLU A 845 56.70 10.35 -8.95
N LEU A 846 57.01 9.16 -9.46
CA LEU A 846 57.76 8.98 -10.71
C LEU A 846 56.95 9.39 -11.95
N GLU A 847 55.65 9.14 -11.96
CA GLU A 847 54.74 9.53 -13.05
C GLU A 847 54.52 11.05 -13.04
N ALA A 848 54.40 11.66 -11.85
CA ALA A 848 54.29 13.12 -11.70
C ALA A 848 55.57 13.83 -12.10
N ALA A 849 56.74 13.34 -11.69
CA ALA A 849 58.02 13.88 -12.08
C ALA A 849 58.31 13.74 -13.59
N GLY A 850 57.80 12.64 -14.23
CA GLY A 850 57.87 12.46 -15.67
C GLY A 850 57.00 13.44 -16.46
N ALA A 851 55.83 13.79 -15.88
CA ALA A 851 54.90 14.76 -16.46
C ALA A 851 55.42 16.20 -16.34
N ASP A 852 56.05 16.55 -15.23
CA ASP A 852 56.69 17.84 -15.01
C ASP A 852 57.86 18.04 -15.95
N ALA A 853 58.71 17.01 -16.19
CA ALA A 853 59.81 17.05 -17.13
C ALA A 853 59.37 17.17 -18.60
N GLN A 854 58.19 16.62 -18.96
CA GLN A 854 57.61 16.83 -20.29
C GLN A 854 57.01 18.22 -20.44
N ALA A 855 56.40 18.76 -19.38
CA ALA A 855 55.87 20.11 -19.39
C ALA A 855 56.94 21.18 -19.46
N GLU A 856 58.13 20.99 -18.79
CA GLU A 856 59.30 21.86 -18.92
C GLU A 856 59.92 21.78 -20.32
N ALA A 857 59.99 20.60 -20.93
CA ALA A 857 60.51 20.44 -22.31
C ALA A 857 59.59 21.06 -23.39
N GLU A 858 58.29 21.11 -23.17
CA GLU A 858 57.34 21.80 -24.05
C GLU A 858 57.35 23.33 -23.86
N MET A 859 57.70 23.83 -22.66
CA MET A 859 57.87 25.28 -22.41
C MET A 859 59.16 25.84 -23.01
N GLU A 860 60.24 25.06 -23.18
CA GLU A 860 61.47 25.48 -23.83
C GLU A 860 61.37 25.60 -25.36
N ASN A 861 60.33 25.02 -25.97
CA ASN A 861 60.14 25.07 -27.42
C ASN A 861 59.19 26.18 -27.93
N ASP A 862 58.61 26.99 -27.05
CA ASP A 862 57.78 28.15 -27.44
C ASP A 862 58.69 29.42 -27.40
N GLU A 863 59.46 29.64 -28.47
CA GLU A 863 60.11 30.95 -28.72
C GLU A 863 58.99 32.03 -28.87
N PRO A 864 59.20 33.25 -28.28
CA PRO A 864 58.24 34.35 -28.46
C PRO A 864 58.37 34.85 -29.92
N ILE A 865 57.24 34.80 -30.63
CA ILE A 865 57.10 35.51 -31.89
C ILE A 865 57.00 36.99 -31.56
N ASP A 866 58.05 37.74 -31.89
CA ASP A 866 58.10 39.22 -31.92
C ASP A 866 57.04 39.72 -32.92
N ASP A 867 55.99 40.39 -32.42
CA ASP A 867 55.08 41.22 -33.16
C ASP A 867 55.61 42.66 -33.18
N ASP A 868 56.63 42.96 -34.00
CA ASP A 868 56.92 44.29 -34.52
C ASP A 868 56.41 44.32 -35.97
N ASP A 869 55.27 44.92 -36.17
CA ASP A 869 54.95 45.67 -37.39
C ASP A 869 53.93 46.78 -37.10
N ASP A 870 54.47 47.91 -36.68
CA ASP A 870 53.88 49.24 -36.82
C ASP A 870 54.06 49.75 -38.28
N GLY A 871 52.96 49.68 -39.00
CA GLY A 871 52.87 50.28 -40.37
C GLY A 871 51.64 51.17 -40.46
N ALA A 872 51.90 52.46 -40.32
CA ALA A 872 50.96 53.55 -40.63
C ALA A 872 50.56 53.53 -42.07
N GLU A 873 49.29 53.84 -42.40
CA GLU A 873 48.83 54.85 -43.32
C GLU A 873 47.40 54.65 -43.76
N GLU A 874 46.66 55.76 -43.63
CA GLU A 874 45.43 56.38 -44.09
C GLU A 874 44.11 55.90 -43.50
#